data_ada660b70fe5b17cb36e9495261bdb20
#
_entry.id   ada660b70fe5b17cb36e9495261bdb20
#
_cell.length_a   1.000
_cell.length_b   1.000
_cell.length_c   1.000
_cell.angle_alpha   90.00
_cell.angle_beta   90.00
_cell.angle_gamma   90.00
#
_symmetry.space_group_name_H-M   'P 1'
#
loop_
_entity.id
_entity.type
_entity.pdbx_description
1 polymer ?
#
loop_
_entity_poly.entity_id
_entity_poly.type
_entity_poly.pdbx_seq_one_letter_code
_entity_poly.pdbx_strand_id
1 'polypeptide(L)'
;MKEKERPFYLGIEGFEAGHSAAESLTNSAQTSACTTSDGREWRHEKTGLVISVINDHDTHSVGNVQSDRLQIKNKGNKPVTISHFSRQVSMEIFRDCPRETVIHYFSSCWQSEFQYHSRSFEEVELVPVSVHPIVKSFSIESWGSYTTCRYIPFIAIENKRSGETLFLSFEPTSNWRIEVGVRGNCAYISAAEIDGRYLGTVKELSENETYDTPRVLSGKVRGGLEEAIKVLTAEKRAKGGGVPYPVVFNDYMNCLWARPCSEKTYPLIEAAASVGAEVFCIDDGWQYEAEGSRTNKLGDWNYSKTLFGEQGFFKVIEKIREKGMIPGLWLEMEVAGENSEIYQKDDSWFLKRNGVRVGGGARVFLDFRNPEVCKYMKEKVRFYYRAGIRFIKNDYNDCIGNSGFEGVEYTRAVRKFYAELREEFPDLMLENCGSGGMRADYGMLRIFDIQSTSDQEIASNYPSIAQGALAHIPPEKAGMWAYPYPHLYDEFYGGKEVDAQKYDEESIVYTMLVGMSGVLYLSGRIDKATSFGKDLIMEGVECYKRIRGITARSCPTFPNGFVRIWEKEKAVVILYREEGSAKGLLFVWRQEGEEEIVVPVRAKRAMRLYPQKAKEEAVCGDTIKVTLEKPYMGRLFQLQF
;
A
#
# COMPACT_ATOMS: atom_id res chain seq x y z
N MET A 1 -15.87 12.93 38.83
CA MET A 1 -14.72 12.39 38.06
C MET A 1 -15.25 12.16 36.65
N LYS A 2 -14.71 12.83 35.64
CA LYS A 2 -15.02 12.48 34.24
C LYS A 2 -14.59 11.01 34.07
N GLU A 3 -15.52 10.11 33.67
CA GLU A 3 -15.15 8.76 33.27
C GLU A 3 -14.02 8.89 32.25
N LYS A 4 -12.82 8.40 32.61
CA LYS A 4 -11.70 8.36 31.65
C LYS A 4 -12.19 7.52 30.48
N GLU A 5 -12.23 8.08 29.28
CA GLU A 5 -12.63 7.37 28.08
C GLU A 5 -11.79 6.11 27.94
N ARG A 6 -12.45 4.98 27.82
CA ARG A 6 -11.76 3.72 27.61
C ARG A 6 -11.22 3.70 26.18
N PRO A 7 -9.98 3.24 25.96
CA PRO A 7 -9.37 3.23 24.62
C PRO A 7 -9.84 2.07 23.74
N PHE A 8 -10.94 1.39 24.10
CA PHE A 8 -11.45 0.21 23.39
C PHE A 8 -12.96 0.05 23.52
N TYR A 9 -13.51 -0.75 22.61
CA TYR A 9 -14.83 -1.36 22.75
C TYR A 9 -14.70 -2.87 22.84
N LEU A 10 -15.52 -3.48 23.69
CA LEU A 10 -15.57 -4.91 23.95
C LEU A 10 -17.01 -5.43 23.83
N GLY A 11 -17.23 -6.42 22.97
CA GLY A 11 -18.42 -7.24 22.88
C GLY A 11 -18.08 -8.68 23.27
N ILE A 12 -18.95 -9.32 24.04
CA ILE A 12 -18.80 -10.72 24.50
C ILE A 12 -20.12 -11.43 24.21
N GLU A 13 -20.09 -12.59 23.54
CA GLU A 13 -21.28 -13.40 23.27
C GLU A 13 -21.99 -13.79 24.58
N GLY A 14 -23.32 -13.77 24.54
CA GLY A 14 -24.16 -14.06 25.70
C GLY A 14 -24.30 -12.90 26.69
N PHE A 15 -23.66 -11.76 26.41
CA PHE A 15 -23.76 -10.54 27.20
C PHE A 15 -24.24 -9.34 26.34
N GLU A 16 -24.85 -9.58 25.19
CA GLU A 16 -25.37 -8.54 24.32
C GLU A 16 -26.37 -7.67 25.07
N ALA A 17 -26.20 -6.35 24.96
CA ALA A 17 -27.18 -5.41 25.44
C ALA A 17 -28.45 -5.47 24.56
N GLY A 18 -29.63 -5.28 25.15
CA GLY A 18 -30.93 -5.40 24.48
C GLY A 18 -31.22 -4.43 23.34
N HIS A 19 -30.22 -3.67 22.85
CA HIS A 19 -30.31 -2.74 21.73
C HIS A 19 -29.45 -3.22 20.55
N SER A 20 -29.74 -4.42 20.06
CA SER A 20 -29.05 -5.02 18.90
C SER A 20 -29.24 -4.24 17.59
N ALA A 21 -30.14 -3.27 17.55
CA ALA A 21 -30.41 -2.43 16.38
C ALA A 21 -29.54 -1.17 16.29
N ALA A 22 -28.67 -0.90 17.29
CA ALA A 22 -27.76 0.22 17.21
C ALA A 22 -26.70 0.00 16.12
N GLU A 23 -26.58 0.90 15.17
CA GLU A 23 -25.52 0.86 14.15
C GLU A 23 -24.15 1.08 14.77
N SER A 24 -24.08 1.93 15.78
CA SER A 24 -22.83 2.30 16.46
C SER A 24 -22.42 1.26 17.50
N LEU A 25 -21.14 0.90 17.49
CA LEU A 25 -20.48 0.01 18.45
C LEU A 25 -20.35 0.64 19.85
N THR A 26 -20.60 1.95 19.99
CA THR A 26 -20.46 2.70 21.25
C THR A 26 -21.39 2.23 22.37
N ASN A 27 -22.37 1.41 22.04
CA ASN A 27 -23.42 0.95 22.96
C ASN A 27 -23.14 -0.46 23.52
N SER A 28 -21.93 -0.98 23.38
CA SER A 28 -21.56 -2.24 24.02
C SER A 28 -21.53 -2.07 25.54
N ALA A 29 -22.53 -2.62 26.21
CA ALA A 29 -22.63 -2.62 27.67
C ALA A 29 -21.42 -3.29 28.36
N GLN A 30 -20.70 -4.13 27.64
CA GLN A 30 -19.54 -4.85 28.15
C GLN A 30 -18.33 -3.95 28.36
N THR A 31 -18.14 -2.94 27.49
CA THR A 31 -17.08 -1.95 27.68
C THR A 31 -17.27 -1.19 29.00
N SER A 32 -18.50 -0.85 29.37
CA SER A 32 -18.81 -0.15 30.64
C SER A 32 -18.64 -1.04 31.88
N ALA A 33 -18.75 -2.36 31.71
CA ALA A 33 -18.54 -3.33 32.78
C ALA A 33 -17.06 -3.61 33.12
N CYS A 34 -16.12 -3.09 32.32
CA CYS A 34 -14.69 -3.19 32.60
C CYS A 34 -14.24 -2.13 33.61
N THR A 35 -13.58 -2.55 34.68
CA THR A 35 -13.03 -1.68 35.73
C THR A 35 -11.52 -1.53 35.61
N THR A 36 -10.96 -0.45 36.12
CA THR A 36 -9.51 -0.19 36.13
C THR A 36 -9.10 0.50 37.41
N SER A 37 -7.93 0.17 37.96
CA SER A 37 -7.32 0.84 39.11
C SER A 37 -6.35 1.94 38.71
N ASP A 38 -5.66 1.81 37.55
CA ASP A 38 -4.57 2.69 37.12
C ASP A 38 -4.77 3.31 35.74
N GLY A 39 -5.84 2.91 35.02
CA GLY A 39 -6.13 3.35 33.66
C GLY A 39 -5.21 2.76 32.58
N ARG A 40 -4.48 1.69 32.89
CA ARG A 40 -3.61 0.95 31.96
C ARG A 40 -4.10 -0.47 31.71
N GLU A 41 -4.67 -1.11 32.73
CA GLU A 41 -5.27 -2.44 32.67
C GLU A 41 -6.75 -2.32 33.06
N TRP A 42 -7.62 -2.97 32.32
CA TRP A 42 -9.06 -3.07 32.59
C TRP A 42 -9.45 -4.53 32.76
N ARG A 43 -10.32 -4.79 33.72
CA ARG A 43 -10.81 -6.14 34.02
C ARG A 43 -12.32 -6.22 33.85
N HIS A 44 -12.79 -7.21 33.12
CA HIS A 44 -14.20 -7.60 33.09
C HIS A 44 -14.46 -8.67 34.17
N GLU A 45 -15.02 -8.29 35.30
CA GLU A 45 -15.12 -9.11 36.49
C GLU A 45 -15.90 -10.41 36.28
N LYS A 46 -16.95 -10.40 35.44
CA LYS A 46 -17.79 -11.58 35.24
C LYS A 46 -17.09 -12.69 34.45
N THR A 47 -16.19 -12.36 33.55
CA THR A 47 -15.51 -13.35 32.69
C THR A 47 -14.05 -13.55 33.03
N GLY A 48 -13.46 -12.65 33.78
CA GLY A 48 -12.03 -12.67 34.08
C GLY A 48 -11.15 -12.17 32.93
N LEU A 49 -11.73 -11.56 31.88
CA LEU A 49 -10.95 -10.94 30.81
C LEU A 49 -10.16 -9.75 31.34
N VAL A 50 -8.92 -9.65 30.90
CA VAL A 50 -8.02 -8.54 31.21
C VAL A 50 -7.58 -7.89 29.91
N ILE A 51 -7.78 -6.59 29.80
CA ILE A 51 -7.43 -5.78 28.62
C ILE A 51 -6.32 -4.81 29.01
N SER A 52 -5.26 -4.75 28.19
CA SER A 52 -4.12 -3.85 28.39
C SER A 52 -3.82 -3.10 27.11
N VAL A 53 -3.37 -1.84 27.23
CA VAL A 53 -2.77 -1.08 26.12
C VAL A 53 -1.28 -1.38 26.11
N ILE A 54 -0.81 -1.95 25.04
CA ILE A 54 0.61 -2.24 24.81
C ILE A 54 1.14 -1.14 23.88
N ASN A 55 1.89 -0.23 24.45
CA ASN A 55 2.60 0.78 23.69
C ASN A 55 3.83 0.14 23.06
N ASP A 56 3.94 0.21 21.75
CA ASP A 56 5.16 -0.16 21.04
C ASP A 56 6.15 1.01 21.17
N HIS A 57 6.79 1.11 22.34
CA HIS A 57 7.84 2.08 22.61
C HIS A 57 9.11 1.70 21.82
N ASP A 58 9.10 1.96 20.52
CA ASP A 58 10.35 2.22 19.82
C ASP A 58 10.79 3.65 20.20
N THR A 59 12.03 3.80 20.61
CA THR A 59 12.67 5.03 21.10
C THR A 59 12.68 6.21 20.09
N HIS A 60 11.90 6.13 19.02
CA HIS A 60 11.89 7.05 17.88
C HIS A 60 10.48 7.49 17.46
N SER A 61 9.50 7.58 18.38
CA SER A 61 8.21 8.19 18.01
C SER A 61 8.44 9.65 17.57
N VAL A 62 8.06 9.95 16.33
CA VAL A 62 8.18 11.30 15.77
C VAL A 62 6.90 12.08 16.05
N GLY A 63 7.01 13.18 16.78
CA GLY A 63 5.86 14.04 17.08
C GLY A 63 4.85 13.41 18.06
N ASN A 64 3.57 13.74 17.89
CA ASN A 64 2.46 13.28 18.74
C ASN A 64 1.79 11.99 18.22
N VAL A 65 2.49 11.17 17.45
CA VAL A 65 1.96 9.88 16.98
C VAL A 65 2.09 8.84 18.07
N GLN A 66 0.97 8.22 18.42
CA GLN A 66 0.92 7.06 19.31
C GLN A 66 0.92 5.80 18.47
N SER A 67 1.82 4.87 18.79
CA SER A 67 1.89 3.54 18.20
C SER A 67 1.58 2.51 19.28
N ASP A 68 0.41 1.89 19.22
CA ASP A 68 -0.03 0.94 20.23
C ASP A 68 -0.89 -0.18 19.63
N ARG A 69 -1.09 -1.22 20.45
CA ARG A 69 -2.07 -2.29 20.24
C ARG A 69 -2.76 -2.61 21.54
N LEU A 70 -3.92 -3.23 21.45
CA LEU A 70 -4.59 -3.80 22.62
C LEU A 70 -4.22 -5.25 22.75
N GLN A 71 -4.04 -5.68 23.99
CA GLN A 71 -3.95 -7.08 24.36
C GLN A 71 -5.16 -7.45 25.20
N ILE A 72 -5.82 -8.57 24.90
CA ILE A 72 -6.87 -9.16 25.73
C ILE A 72 -6.46 -10.58 26.14
N LYS A 73 -6.51 -10.85 27.44
CA LYS A 73 -6.17 -12.15 28.02
C LYS A 73 -7.33 -12.69 28.81
N ASN A 74 -7.65 -13.97 28.62
CA ASN A 74 -8.61 -14.66 29.46
C ASN A 74 -7.91 -15.21 30.71
N LYS A 75 -8.12 -14.56 31.86
CA LYS A 75 -7.68 -15.03 33.19
C LYS A 75 -8.80 -15.76 33.97
N GLY A 76 -9.97 -15.95 33.35
CA GLY A 76 -11.06 -16.74 33.87
C GLY A 76 -10.81 -18.25 33.66
N ASN A 77 -11.70 -19.07 34.17
CA ASN A 77 -11.61 -20.54 34.12
C ASN A 77 -12.54 -21.17 33.06
N LYS A 78 -13.10 -20.37 32.18
CA LYS A 78 -13.98 -20.81 31.08
C LYS A 78 -13.59 -20.09 29.77
N PRO A 79 -13.78 -20.74 28.60
CA PRO A 79 -13.65 -20.07 27.34
C PRO A 79 -14.62 -18.87 27.24
N VAL A 80 -14.18 -17.80 26.59
CA VAL A 80 -14.98 -16.59 26.35
C VAL A 80 -14.90 -16.21 24.89
N THR A 81 -16.05 -16.09 24.23
CA THR A 81 -16.14 -15.67 22.83
C THR A 81 -16.26 -14.16 22.77
N ILE A 82 -15.26 -13.54 22.15
CA ILE A 82 -15.21 -12.11 21.84
C ILE A 82 -15.94 -11.88 20.53
N SER A 83 -17.06 -11.20 20.58
CA SER A 83 -17.85 -10.85 19.38
C SER A 83 -17.46 -9.51 18.77
N HIS A 84 -16.81 -8.63 19.55
CA HIS A 84 -16.26 -7.36 19.10
C HIS A 84 -15.07 -6.93 19.96
N PHE A 85 -13.99 -6.50 19.31
CA PHE A 85 -12.87 -5.87 20.01
C PHE A 85 -12.16 -4.87 19.11
N SER A 86 -12.19 -3.60 19.51
CA SER A 86 -11.64 -2.50 18.71
C SER A 86 -10.81 -1.53 19.55
N ARG A 87 -9.81 -0.92 18.90
CA ARG A 87 -9.05 0.22 19.43
C ARG A 87 -9.77 1.52 19.06
N GLN A 88 -9.93 2.42 20.03
CA GLN A 88 -10.62 3.69 19.85
C GLN A 88 -9.74 4.87 20.20
N VAL A 89 -9.91 5.96 19.42
CA VAL A 89 -9.42 7.31 19.71
C VAL A 89 -10.54 8.33 19.54
N SER A 90 -10.47 9.46 20.23
CA SER A 90 -11.53 10.47 20.19
C SER A 90 -11.01 11.91 20.27
N MET A 91 -11.85 12.84 19.83
CA MET A 91 -11.63 14.28 19.95
C MET A 91 -12.93 15.02 20.25
N GLU A 92 -12.84 16.14 20.96
CA GLU A 92 -13.99 17.03 21.13
C GLU A 92 -14.36 17.70 19.80
N ILE A 93 -15.66 17.83 19.56
CA ILE A 93 -16.22 18.51 18.39
C ILE A 93 -17.27 19.53 18.82
N PHE A 94 -17.49 20.56 17.99
CA PHE A 94 -18.56 21.52 18.19
C PHE A 94 -19.89 20.98 17.64
N ARG A 95 -20.91 20.86 18.49
CA ARG A 95 -22.21 20.25 18.12
C ARG A 95 -22.96 21.02 17.03
N ASP A 96 -22.74 22.33 16.94
CA ASP A 96 -23.38 23.25 16.01
C ASP A 96 -22.68 23.40 14.66
N CYS A 97 -21.64 22.59 14.39
CA CYS A 97 -20.78 22.75 13.22
C CYS A 97 -20.59 21.44 12.43
N PRO A 98 -21.64 20.70 12.07
CA PRO A 98 -21.49 19.44 11.36
C PRO A 98 -20.85 19.60 9.95
N ARG A 99 -21.01 20.79 9.32
CA ARG A 99 -20.39 21.11 8.02
C ARG A 99 -18.88 21.35 8.12
N GLU A 100 -18.41 21.80 9.29
CA GLU A 100 -17.01 22.14 9.53
C GLU A 100 -16.21 20.96 10.10
N THR A 101 -16.88 19.84 10.41
CA THR A 101 -16.23 18.59 10.80
C THR A 101 -16.23 17.63 9.59
N VAL A 102 -15.05 17.31 9.09
CA VAL A 102 -14.87 16.59 7.82
C VAL A 102 -14.12 15.27 8.05
N ILE A 103 -14.64 14.20 7.49
CA ILE A 103 -14.00 12.88 7.44
C ILE A 103 -13.22 12.78 6.14
N HIS A 104 -11.94 12.40 6.24
CA HIS A 104 -11.05 12.12 5.12
C HIS A 104 -10.74 10.63 5.08
N TYR A 105 -10.87 10.01 3.91
CA TYR A 105 -10.59 8.60 3.69
C TYR A 105 -10.23 8.34 2.22
N PHE A 106 -9.74 7.13 1.92
CA PHE A 106 -9.35 6.76 0.57
C PHE A 106 -10.01 5.43 0.19
N SER A 107 -10.71 5.42 -0.94
CA SER A 107 -11.16 4.18 -1.57
C SER A 107 -10.04 3.58 -2.42
N SER A 108 -10.15 2.28 -2.71
CA SER A 108 -9.13 1.59 -3.48
C SER A 108 -9.78 0.40 -4.21
N CYS A 109 -9.40 0.19 -5.46
CA CYS A 109 -9.67 -1.03 -6.18
C CYS A 109 -8.58 -1.24 -7.23
N TRP A 110 -8.51 -2.43 -7.79
CA TRP A 110 -7.52 -2.77 -8.81
C TRP A 110 -7.54 -1.76 -9.97
N GLN A 111 -6.38 -1.25 -10.34
CA GLN A 111 -6.15 -0.20 -11.33
C GLN A 111 -6.76 1.19 -11.00
N SER A 112 -7.28 1.37 -9.79
CA SER A 112 -7.83 2.64 -9.29
C SER A 112 -7.59 2.74 -7.78
N GLU A 113 -6.35 2.49 -7.38
CA GLU A 113 -5.94 2.49 -5.98
C GLU A 113 -5.84 3.92 -5.43
N PHE A 114 -5.95 4.04 -4.12
CA PHE A 114 -5.67 5.26 -3.33
C PHE A 114 -6.49 6.50 -3.72
N GLN A 115 -7.78 6.35 -4.02
CA GLN A 115 -8.64 7.45 -4.45
C GLN A 115 -9.19 8.22 -3.24
N TYR A 116 -8.86 9.49 -3.13
CA TYR A 116 -9.24 10.37 -2.01
C TYR A 116 -10.72 10.73 -2.00
N HIS A 117 -11.29 10.79 -0.80
CA HIS A 117 -12.64 11.28 -0.51
C HIS A 117 -12.67 12.13 0.76
N SER A 118 -13.56 13.11 0.78
CA SER A 118 -13.93 13.85 1.99
C SER A 118 -15.44 13.95 2.10
N ARG A 119 -15.96 13.87 3.34
CA ARG A 119 -17.37 14.04 3.67
C ARG A 119 -17.51 14.80 4.96
N SER A 120 -18.36 15.82 5.00
CA SER A 120 -18.73 16.46 6.25
C SER A 120 -19.62 15.55 7.11
N PHE A 121 -19.68 15.82 8.40
CA PHE A 121 -20.62 15.12 9.29
C PHE A 121 -22.06 15.32 8.88
N GLU A 122 -22.40 16.49 8.28
CA GLU A 122 -23.73 16.74 7.71
C GLU A 122 -24.02 15.79 6.53
N GLU A 123 -23.08 15.62 5.59
CA GLU A 123 -23.26 14.75 4.42
C GLU A 123 -23.41 13.27 4.77
N VAL A 124 -22.81 12.82 5.87
CA VAL A 124 -22.96 11.45 6.37
C VAL A 124 -23.97 11.34 7.50
N GLU A 125 -24.71 12.44 7.81
CA GLU A 125 -25.77 12.50 8.81
C GLU A 125 -25.33 12.09 10.22
N LEU A 126 -24.07 12.37 10.59
CA LEU A 126 -23.58 12.18 11.95
C LEU A 126 -24.03 13.35 12.81
N VAL A 127 -25.09 13.11 13.58
CA VAL A 127 -25.70 14.13 14.46
C VAL A 127 -25.20 13.94 15.88
N PRO A 128 -24.79 14.99 16.56
CA PRO A 128 -24.50 14.93 17.99
C PRO A 128 -25.77 14.60 18.78
N VAL A 129 -25.85 13.39 19.32
CA VAL A 129 -26.99 12.93 20.13
C VAL A 129 -26.55 12.75 21.56
N SER A 130 -27.29 13.34 22.51
CA SER A 130 -26.83 13.36 23.89
C SER A 130 -27.18 12.14 24.72
N VAL A 131 -28.21 11.36 24.36
CA VAL A 131 -28.81 10.41 25.32
C VAL A 131 -29.32 9.11 24.72
N HIS A 132 -29.48 8.99 23.38
CA HIS A 132 -30.09 7.82 22.79
C HIS A 132 -29.05 6.81 22.27
N PRO A 133 -29.21 5.49 22.54
CA PRO A 133 -28.25 4.49 22.13
C PRO A 133 -28.25 4.16 20.62
N ILE A 134 -29.28 4.58 19.90
CA ILE A 134 -29.39 4.34 18.46
C ILE A 134 -28.79 5.55 17.72
N VAL A 135 -27.52 5.48 17.41
CA VAL A 135 -26.79 6.51 16.67
C VAL A 135 -26.25 5.94 15.37
N LYS A 136 -26.32 6.75 14.33
CA LYS A 136 -25.69 6.45 13.04
C LYS A 136 -24.18 6.50 13.18
N SER A 137 -23.48 5.67 12.41
CA SER A 137 -22.04 5.74 12.22
C SER A 137 -21.68 5.75 10.74
N PHE A 138 -20.52 6.31 10.42
CA PHE A 138 -19.89 6.17 9.11
C PHE A 138 -18.79 5.11 9.24
N SER A 139 -18.64 4.24 8.24
CA SER A 139 -17.60 3.23 8.28
C SER A 139 -16.98 2.97 6.92
N ILE A 140 -15.72 2.53 6.96
CA ILE A 140 -14.99 1.94 5.86
C ILE A 140 -14.48 0.55 6.28
N GLU A 141 -14.37 -0.37 5.32
CA GLU A 141 -14.01 -1.75 5.61
C GLU A 141 -13.38 -2.43 4.39
N SER A 142 -12.62 -3.50 4.61
CA SER A 142 -12.18 -4.41 3.58
C SER A 142 -12.27 -5.86 4.06
N TRP A 143 -12.40 -6.80 3.14
CA TRP A 143 -12.58 -8.22 3.45
C TRP A 143 -11.49 -9.06 2.83
N GLY A 144 -11.11 -10.12 3.53
CA GLY A 144 -10.10 -11.07 3.11
C GLY A 144 -8.69 -10.51 3.20
N SER A 145 -7.78 -11.18 2.54
CA SER A 145 -6.35 -10.87 2.58
C SER A 145 -5.91 -9.70 1.70
N TYR A 146 -6.79 -9.19 0.85
CA TYR A 146 -6.60 -7.91 0.15
C TYR A 146 -7.00 -6.75 1.07
N THR A 147 -6.14 -6.43 2.01
CA THR A 147 -6.41 -5.47 3.09
C THR A 147 -6.65 -4.05 2.62
N THR A 148 -6.26 -3.71 1.39
CA THR A 148 -6.44 -2.38 0.78
C THR A 148 -7.22 -2.41 -0.53
N CYS A 149 -8.06 -3.44 -0.74
CA CYS A 149 -8.83 -3.60 -1.98
C CYS A 149 -10.05 -2.68 -2.10
N ARG A 150 -10.72 -2.32 -0.97
CA ARG A 150 -11.92 -1.46 -0.98
C ARG A 150 -11.61 -0.06 -0.46
N TYR A 151 -10.89 -0.01 0.64
CA TYR A 151 -10.46 1.21 1.29
C TYR A 151 -9.05 1.04 1.86
N ILE A 152 -8.34 2.12 1.97
CA ILE A 152 -7.09 2.19 2.73
C ILE A 152 -7.45 2.24 4.23
N PRO A 153 -6.80 1.45 5.11
CA PRO A 153 -7.12 1.42 6.55
C PRO A 153 -6.63 2.68 7.27
N PHE A 154 -7.19 3.81 6.86
CA PHE A 154 -6.88 5.15 7.34
C PHE A 154 -8.13 6.03 7.35
N ILE A 155 -8.33 6.75 8.43
CA ILE A 155 -9.33 7.83 8.54
C ILE A 155 -8.70 9.02 9.28
N ALA A 156 -9.04 10.23 8.85
CA ALA A 156 -8.83 11.45 9.61
C ALA A 156 -10.14 12.23 9.76
N ILE A 157 -10.31 12.88 10.91
CA ILE A 157 -11.42 13.79 11.20
C ILE A 157 -10.83 15.17 11.43
N GLU A 158 -11.10 16.09 10.53
CA GLU A 158 -10.68 17.48 10.62
C GLU A 158 -11.81 18.33 11.19
N ASN A 159 -11.56 19.05 12.26
CA ASN A 159 -12.42 20.12 12.75
C ASN A 159 -11.88 21.45 12.23
N LYS A 160 -12.47 21.98 11.16
CA LYS A 160 -12.01 23.21 10.51
C LYS A 160 -12.11 24.45 11.40
N ARG A 161 -13.02 24.45 12.39
CA ARG A 161 -13.18 25.56 13.34
C ARG A 161 -12.05 25.60 14.37
N SER A 162 -11.66 24.46 14.96
CA SER A 162 -10.53 24.41 15.89
C SER A 162 -9.18 24.34 15.19
N GLY A 163 -9.15 23.95 13.93
CA GLY A 163 -7.93 23.65 13.16
C GLY A 163 -7.22 22.40 13.65
N GLU A 164 -7.93 21.47 14.30
CA GLU A 164 -7.38 20.20 14.77
C GLU A 164 -7.82 19.04 13.90
N THR A 165 -6.93 18.08 13.67
CA THR A 165 -7.21 16.84 12.96
C THR A 165 -6.84 15.65 13.82
N LEU A 166 -7.82 14.77 14.11
CA LEU A 166 -7.63 13.45 14.68
C LEU A 166 -7.45 12.45 13.55
N PHE A 167 -6.47 11.58 13.65
CA PHE A 167 -6.27 10.52 12.64
C PHE A 167 -6.01 9.16 13.28
N LEU A 168 -6.30 8.12 12.50
CA LEU A 168 -6.00 6.73 12.81
C LEU A 168 -5.58 6.01 11.52
N SER A 169 -4.44 5.32 11.56
CA SER A 169 -3.98 4.37 10.55
C SER A 169 -3.88 3.00 11.21
N PHE A 170 -4.47 1.99 10.60
CA PHE A 170 -4.58 0.63 11.12
C PHE A 170 -3.73 -0.33 10.29
N GLU A 171 -3.14 -1.36 10.92
CA GLU A 171 -2.30 -2.40 10.26
C GLU A 171 -3.03 -3.75 10.23
N PRO A 172 -4.18 -3.88 9.55
CA PRO A 172 -4.99 -5.09 9.59
C PRO A 172 -4.26 -6.29 9.00
N THR A 173 -4.66 -7.48 9.43
CA THR A 173 -4.12 -8.73 8.89
C THR A 173 -5.07 -9.39 7.87
N SER A 174 -6.40 -9.19 8.02
CA SER A 174 -7.42 -9.73 7.13
C SER A 174 -8.61 -8.78 7.08
N ASN A 175 -9.84 -9.30 7.33
CA ASN A 175 -11.02 -8.47 7.45
C ASN A 175 -10.84 -7.35 8.47
N TRP A 176 -11.25 -6.16 8.13
CA TRP A 176 -11.18 -5.03 9.06
C TRP A 176 -12.29 -4.02 8.80
N ARG A 177 -12.61 -3.25 9.85
CA ARG A 177 -13.55 -2.15 9.81
C ARG A 177 -13.04 -0.99 10.64
N ILE A 178 -13.13 0.21 10.09
CA ILE A 178 -12.95 1.46 10.84
C ILE A 178 -14.28 2.18 10.85
N GLU A 179 -14.73 2.55 12.03
CA GLU A 179 -15.97 3.28 12.26
C GLU A 179 -15.69 4.67 12.82
N VAL A 180 -16.43 5.65 12.31
CA VAL A 180 -16.52 7.02 12.85
C VAL A 180 -17.91 7.25 13.39
N GLY A 181 -18.00 7.75 14.61
CA GLY A 181 -19.28 8.10 15.23
C GLY A 181 -19.15 9.26 16.19
N VAL A 182 -20.26 9.60 16.81
CA VAL A 182 -20.34 10.70 17.79
C VAL A 182 -20.90 10.18 19.10
N ARG A 183 -20.25 10.52 20.21
CA ARG A 183 -20.71 10.24 21.56
C ARG A 183 -20.64 11.52 22.40
N GLY A 184 -21.80 12.04 22.79
CA GLY A 184 -21.86 13.32 23.50
C GLY A 184 -21.28 14.46 22.63
N ASN A 185 -20.19 15.08 23.09
CA ASN A 185 -19.48 16.15 22.39
C ASN A 185 -18.22 15.65 21.65
N CYS A 186 -17.97 14.33 21.63
CA CYS A 186 -16.76 13.76 21.06
C CYS A 186 -17.08 12.98 19.79
N ALA A 187 -16.29 13.21 18.73
CA ALA A 187 -16.16 12.27 17.63
C ALA A 187 -15.16 11.20 18.02
N TYR A 188 -15.36 9.97 17.55
CA TYR A 188 -14.43 8.88 17.74
C TYR A 188 -14.12 8.18 16.41
N ILE A 189 -12.94 7.56 16.37
CA ILE A 189 -12.55 6.60 15.34
C ILE A 189 -12.28 5.28 16.06
N SER A 190 -12.86 4.18 15.58
CA SER A 190 -12.73 2.85 16.17
C SER A 190 -12.31 1.86 15.08
N ALA A 191 -11.21 1.11 15.30
CA ALA A 191 -10.67 0.13 14.35
C ALA A 191 -10.70 -1.27 14.91
N ALA A 192 -11.25 -2.23 14.15
CA ALA A 192 -11.46 -3.61 14.55
C ALA A 192 -11.06 -4.62 13.47
N GLU A 193 -10.54 -5.78 13.89
CA GLU A 193 -10.46 -7.05 13.16
C GLU A 193 -11.51 -8.05 13.66
N ILE A 194 -11.80 -8.01 14.97
CA ILE A 194 -12.85 -8.83 15.57
C ILE A 194 -14.13 -8.01 15.56
N ASP A 195 -15.06 -8.41 14.72
CA ASP A 195 -16.40 -7.85 14.61
C ASP A 195 -17.35 -8.91 14.01
N GLY A 196 -17.98 -9.66 14.87
CA GLY A 196 -18.92 -10.72 14.47
C GLY A 196 -20.13 -10.21 13.73
N ARG A 197 -20.50 -8.93 13.95
CA ARG A 197 -21.69 -8.31 13.38
C ARG A 197 -21.51 -7.91 11.91
N TYR A 198 -20.37 -7.30 11.57
CA TYR A 198 -20.14 -6.75 10.23
C TYR A 198 -19.10 -7.55 9.42
N LEU A 199 -18.09 -8.11 10.10
CA LEU A 199 -17.01 -8.84 9.45
C LEU A 199 -17.17 -10.37 9.54
N GLY A 200 -18.10 -10.86 10.35
CA GLY A 200 -18.22 -12.29 10.64
C GLY A 200 -17.01 -12.86 11.39
N THR A 201 -16.22 -11.99 12.03
CA THR A 201 -14.99 -12.38 12.73
C THR A 201 -15.23 -12.38 14.22
N VAL A 202 -15.20 -13.55 14.83
CA VAL A 202 -15.28 -13.77 16.29
C VAL A 202 -14.04 -14.52 16.76
N LYS A 203 -13.66 -14.35 18.02
CA LYS A 203 -12.52 -15.05 18.62
C LYS A 203 -12.93 -15.66 19.96
N GLU A 204 -12.90 -16.99 20.04
CA GLU A 204 -12.94 -17.67 21.33
C GLU A 204 -11.55 -17.64 21.96
N LEU A 205 -11.48 -17.17 23.20
CA LEU A 205 -10.29 -17.20 24.04
C LEU A 205 -10.44 -18.30 25.10
N SER A 206 -9.63 -19.34 24.99
CA SER A 206 -9.50 -20.37 26.00
C SER A 206 -8.89 -19.82 27.30
N GLU A 207 -8.90 -20.61 28.39
CA GLU A 207 -8.24 -20.22 29.64
C GLU A 207 -6.76 -19.90 29.41
N ASN A 208 -6.30 -18.76 29.94
CA ASN A 208 -4.94 -18.21 29.78
C ASN A 208 -4.54 -17.80 28.36
N GLU A 209 -5.39 -17.99 27.38
CA GLU A 209 -5.13 -17.52 26.00
C GLU A 209 -5.11 -15.99 25.94
N THR A 210 -4.25 -15.49 25.04
CA THR A 210 -4.07 -14.06 24.80
C THR A 210 -4.26 -13.77 23.32
N TYR A 211 -4.92 -12.65 23.01
CA TYR A 211 -5.02 -12.09 21.69
C TYR A 211 -4.51 -10.66 21.68
N ASP A 212 -3.65 -10.35 20.73
CA ASP A 212 -3.17 -8.99 20.44
C ASP A 212 -3.88 -8.45 19.19
N THR A 213 -4.43 -7.24 19.27
CA THR A 213 -4.94 -6.57 18.06
C THR A 213 -3.80 -6.20 17.12
N PRO A 214 -4.09 -5.93 15.85
CA PRO A 214 -3.15 -5.22 15.00
C PRO A 214 -2.77 -3.87 15.60
N ARG A 215 -1.62 -3.35 15.16
CA ARG A 215 -1.14 -2.04 15.57
C ARG A 215 -2.01 -0.93 15.00
N VAL A 216 -2.13 0.13 15.79
CA VAL A 216 -2.74 1.39 15.41
C VAL A 216 -1.72 2.51 15.55
N LEU A 217 -1.57 3.31 14.49
CA LEU A 217 -0.91 4.61 14.55
C LEU A 217 -2.00 5.68 14.64
N SER A 218 -1.99 6.47 15.69
CA SER A 218 -3.01 7.50 15.90
C SER A 218 -2.42 8.76 16.51
N GLY A 219 -3.11 9.87 16.34
CA GLY A 219 -2.68 11.13 16.91
C GLY A 219 -3.63 12.27 16.63
N LYS A 220 -3.32 13.42 17.23
CA LYS A 220 -3.99 14.68 16.99
C LYS A 220 -2.95 15.73 16.59
N VAL A 221 -3.21 16.42 15.49
CA VAL A 221 -2.35 17.48 14.97
C VAL A 221 -3.11 18.78 14.83
N ARG A 222 -2.40 19.92 14.84
CA ARG A 222 -2.93 21.20 14.38
C ARG A 222 -2.62 21.36 12.91
N GLY A 223 -3.65 21.56 12.11
CA GLY A 223 -3.63 21.58 10.65
C GLY A 223 -4.62 20.58 10.08
N GLY A 224 -4.73 20.54 8.76
CA GLY A 224 -5.62 19.63 8.04
C GLY A 224 -5.03 18.25 7.80
N LEU A 225 -5.61 17.53 6.82
CA LEU A 225 -5.18 16.21 6.42
C LEU A 225 -3.68 16.12 6.08
N GLU A 226 -3.10 17.13 5.42
CA GLU A 226 -1.68 17.10 5.03
C GLU A 226 -0.73 17.02 6.23
N GLU A 227 -1.07 17.68 7.35
CA GLU A 227 -0.26 17.59 8.57
C GLU A 227 -0.34 16.18 9.20
N ALA A 228 -1.52 15.53 9.14
CA ALA A 228 -1.66 14.14 9.58
C ALA A 228 -0.83 13.19 8.69
N ILE A 229 -0.85 13.37 7.37
CA ILE A 229 -0.02 12.62 6.42
C ILE A 229 1.47 12.82 6.72
N LYS A 230 1.90 14.05 6.97
CA LYS A 230 3.30 14.40 7.27
C LYS A 230 3.82 13.65 8.49
N VAL A 231 3.11 13.70 9.61
CA VAL A 231 3.55 13.03 10.84
C VAL A 231 3.51 11.49 10.71
N LEU A 232 2.53 10.94 10.00
CA LEU A 232 2.46 9.51 9.70
C LEU A 232 3.60 9.05 8.79
N THR A 233 3.94 9.83 7.76
CA THR A 233 5.07 9.54 6.87
C THR A 233 6.38 9.52 7.63
N ALA A 234 6.59 10.50 8.52
CA ALA A 234 7.78 10.56 9.37
C ALA A 234 7.87 9.36 10.32
N GLU A 235 6.75 8.98 10.97
CA GLU A 235 6.69 7.80 11.85
C GLU A 235 6.95 6.49 11.09
N LYS A 236 6.35 6.33 9.91
CA LYS A 236 6.56 5.15 9.07
C LYS A 236 8.02 5.03 8.59
N ARG A 237 8.63 6.16 8.26
CA ARG A 237 10.03 6.25 7.83
C ARG A 237 11.01 5.91 8.94
N ALA A 238 10.78 6.40 10.16
CA ALA A 238 11.66 6.17 11.30
C ALA A 238 11.85 4.68 11.63
N LYS A 239 10.87 3.84 11.27
CA LYS A 239 10.88 2.39 11.53
C LYS A 239 11.32 1.53 10.33
N GLY A 240 11.56 2.14 9.18
CA GLY A 240 11.79 1.40 7.92
C GLY A 240 13.22 1.29 7.43
N GLY A 241 14.17 2.01 8.02
CA GLY A 241 15.57 2.05 7.55
C GLY A 241 15.72 2.63 6.12
N GLY A 242 16.82 3.33 5.83
CA GLY A 242 17.08 3.90 4.52
C GLY A 242 17.45 2.83 3.50
N VAL A 243 16.50 2.36 2.73
CA VAL A 243 16.76 1.46 1.61
C VAL A 243 17.27 2.30 0.43
N PRO A 244 18.29 1.85 -0.32
CA PRO A 244 18.67 2.51 -1.56
C PRO A 244 17.49 2.48 -2.54
N TYR A 245 17.25 3.62 -3.18
CA TYR A 245 16.14 3.79 -4.15
C TYR A 245 16.62 3.34 -5.53
N PRO A 246 16.48 2.05 -5.89
CA PRO A 246 16.96 1.58 -7.18
C PRO A 246 16.05 2.07 -8.30
N VAL A 247 16.63 2.19 -9.49
CA VAL A 247 15.86 2.22 -10.74
C VAL A 247 15.61 0.76 -11.13
N VAL A 248 14.37 0.33 -11.04
CA VAL A 248 13.97 -1.05 -11.38
C VAL A 248 13.49 -1.09 -12.83
N PHE A 249 14.00 -2.01 -13.63
CA PHE A 249 13.35 -2.44 -14.86
C PHE A 249 12.64 -3.76 -14.62
N ASN A 250 11.37 -3.84 -15.03
CA ASN A 250 10.55 -5.04 -14.92
C ASN A 250 9.99 -5.39 -16.30
N ASP A 251 10.06 -6.66 -16.70
CA ASP A 251 9.74 -7.09 -18.08
C ASP A 251 8.28 -7.50 -18.29
N TYR A 252 7.37 -7.30 -17.32
CA TYR A 252 5.98 -7.74 -17.41
C TYR A 252 5.04 -6.69 -17.99
N MET A 253 4.69 -5.66 -17.16
CA MET A 253 3.64 -4.68 -17.48
C MET A 253 3.97 -3.88 -18.73
N ASN A 254 3.04 -3.86 -19.69
CA ASN A 254 3.24 -3.15 -20.96
C ASN A 254 4.53 -3.56 -21.70
N CYS A 255 5.06 -4.76 -21.44
CA CYS A 255 6.31 -5.29 -21.98
C CYS A 255 6.12 -6.70 -22.53
N LEU A 256 6.43 -7.76 -21.77
CA LEU A 256 6.36 -9.14 -22.24
C LEU A 256 5.12 -9.93 -21.80
N TRP A 257 4.35 -9.45 -20.85
CA TRP A 257 3.06 -10.04 -20.43
C TRP A 257 3.13 -11.55 -20.18
N ALA A 258 3.97 -11.99 -19.26
CA ALA A 258 4.20 -13.39 -18.93
C ALA A 258 4.79 -14.25 -20.07
N ARG A 259 5.60 -13.65 -20.96
CA ARG A 259 6.27 -14.36 -22.05
C ARG A 259 7.78 -14.10 -22.10
N PRO A 260 8.50 -14.12 -20.96
CA PRO A 260 9.96 -14.00 -20.99
C PRO A 260 10.57 -15.26 -21.59
N CYS A 261 11.58 -15.08 -22.40
CA CYS A 261 12.45 -16.15 -22.90
C CYS A 261 13.83 -15.56 -23.22
N SER A 262 14.85 -16.40 -23.37
CA SER A 262 16.22 -15.92 -23.62
C SER A 262 16.29 -14.89 -24.75
N GLU A 263 15.62 -15.15 -25.87
CA GLU A 263 15.65 -14.29 -27.06
C GLU A 263 15.09 -12.90 -26.80
N LYS A 264 14.00 -12.79 -26.04
CA LYS A 264 13.33 -11.51 -25.74
C LYS A 264 13.98 -10.77 -24.59
N THR A 265 14.51 -11.50 -23.62
CA THR A 265 15.07 -10.91 -22.39
C THR A 265 16.44 -10.27 -22.64
N TYR A 266 17.31 -10.85 -23.48
CA TYR A 266 18.64 -10.27 -23.75
C TYR A 266 18.60 -8.84 -24.32
N PRO A 267 17.80 -8.51 -25.35
CA PRO A 267 17.68 -7.14 -25.83
C PRO A 267 17.18 -6.16 -24.77
N LEU A 268 16.25 -6.59 -23.91
CA LEU A 268 15.74 -5.78 -22.81
C LEU A 268 16.80 -5.51 -21.75
N ILE A 269 17.65 -6.49 -21.41
CA ILE A 269 18.78 -6.31 -20.48
C ILE A 269 19.74 -5.24 -21.02
N GLU A 270 20.09 -5.31 -22.31
CA GLU A 270 20.97 -4.32 -22.95
C GLU A 270 20.33 -2.92 -22.93
N ALA A 271 19.05 -2.82 -23.24
CA ALA A 271 18.32 -1.55 -23.24
C ALA A 271 18.20 -0.98 -21.83
N ALA A 272 17.80 -1.78 -20.84
CA ALA A 272 17.68 -1.36 -19.45
C ALA A 272 19.00 -0.86 -18.87
N ALA A 273 20.09 -1.59 -19.08
CA ALA A 273 21.43 -1.16 -18.67
C ALA A 273 21.83 0.16 -19.33
N SER A 274 21.53 0.32 -20.63
CA SER A 274 21.93 1.51 -21.40
C SER A 274 21.21 2.79 -20.96
N VAL A 275 20.02 2.68 -20.38
CA VAL A 275 19.29 3.83 -19.80
C VAL A 275 19.55 4.01 -18.31
N GLY A 276 20.39 3.16 -17.71
CA GLY A 276 20.85 3.32 -16.33
C GLY A 276 19.96 2.65 -15.27
N ALA A 277 19.19 1.60 -15.63
CA ALA A 277 18.52 0.74 -14.65
C ALA A 277 19.53 0.11 -13.68
N GLU A 278 19.13 -0.10 -12.44
CA GLU A 278 19.97 -0.66 -11.37
C GLU A 278 19.53 -2.07 -10.96
N VAL A 279 18.27 -2.42 -11.22
CA VAL A 279 17.69 -3.77 -11.04
C VAL A 279 17.05 -4.19 -12.35
N PHE A 280 17.17 -5.46 -12.72
CA PHE A 280 16.39 -6.08 -13.79
C PHE A 280 15.59 -7.22 -13.20
N CYS A 281 14.27 -7.09 -13.13
CA CYS A 281 13.35 -8.10 -12.60
C CYS A 281 12.75 -8.91 -13.75
N ILE A 282 13.02 -10.22 -13.76
CA ILE A 282 12.32 -11.19 -14.60
C ILE A 282 11.00 -11.51 -13.90
N ASP A 283 9.90 -11.10 -14.51
CA ASP A 283 8.56 -11.20 -13.93
C ASP A 283 7.86 -12.52 -14.32
N ASP A 284 6.56 -12.66 -14.07
CA ASP A 284 5.79 -13.88 -14.33
C ASP A 284 6.02 -14.46 -15.74
N GLY A 285 5.94 -15.78 -15.84
CA GLY A 285 6.10 -16.54 -17.08
C GLY A 285 7.42 -17.28 -17.21
N TRP A 286 8.44 -16.96 -16.41
CA TRP A 286 9.75 -17.62 -16.45
C TRP A 286 9.71 -19.11 -16.06
N GLN A 287 8.68 -19.52 -15.35
CA GLN A 287 8.40 -20.89 -14.88
C GLN A 287 7.44 -21.68 -15.78
N TYR A 288 6.90 -21.10 -16.85
CA TYR A 288 5.94 -21.76 -17.73
C TYR A 288 6.61 -22.77 -18.66
N GLU A 289 5.90 -23.84 -19.03
CA GLU A 289 6.44 -24.88 -19.91
C GLU A 289 6.68 -24.40 -21.34
N ALA A 290 5.83 -23.49 -21.81
CA ALA A 290 5.97 -22.88 -23.13
C ALA A 290 5.48 -21.43 -23.06
N GLU A 291 5.90 -20.63 -24.04
CA GLU A 291 5.50 -19.24 -24.15
C GLU A 291 3.97 -19.08 -24.17
N GLY A 292 3.43 -18.30 -23.25
CA GLY A 292 2.00 -18.03 -23.14
C GLY A 292 1.14 -19.22 -22.74
N SER A 293 1.72 -20.35 -22.38
CA SER A 293 0.99 -21.58 -22.03
C SER A 293 0.18 -21.42 -20.74
N ARG A 294 0.60 -20.51 -19.85
CA ARG A 294 0.03 -20.34 -18.49
C ARG A 294 -0.21 -21.68 -17.78
N THR A 295 0.65 -22.69 -18.07
CA THR A 295 0.62 -23.95 -17.36
C THR A 295 0.82 -23.65 -15.88
N ASN A 296 -0.20 -23.94 -15.10
CA ASN A 296 -0.27 -23.53 -13.72
C ASN A 296 0.60 -24.40 -12.82
N LYS A 297 1.93 -24.15 -12.87
CA LYS A 297 2.97 -24.78 -12.04
C LYS A 297 3.46 -23.83 -10.94
N LEU A 298 2.68 -22.84 -10.57
CA LEU A 298 2.96 -21.98 -9.41
C LEU A 298 3.21 -22.86 -8.16
N GLY A 299 4.15 -22.46 -7.36
CA GLY A 299 4.56 -23.22 -6.16
C GLY A 299 5.79 -24.08 -6.38
N ASP A 300 5.99 -24.68 -7.56
CA ASP A 300 7.19 -25.48 -7.84
C ASP A 300 8.44 -24.63 -8.01
N TRP A 301 8.27 -23.43 -8.54
CA TRP A 301 9.32 -22.44 -8.73
C TRP A 301 10.57 -23.01 -9.42
N ASN A 302 10.35 -23.75 -10.50
CA ASN A 302 11.40 -24.26 -11.37
C ASN A 302 11.41 -23.42 -12.66
N TYR A 303 12.59 -22.97 -13.10
CA TYR A 303 12.69 -22.24 -14.37
C TYR A 303 12.38 -23.12 -15.56
N SER A 304 11.82 -22.56 -16.61
CA SER A 304 11.47 -23.25 -17.83
C SER A 304 12.72 -23.58 -18.67
N LYS A 305 13.00 -24.87 -18.84
CA LYS A 305 14.06 -25.34 -19.75
C LYS A 305 13.69 -25.12 -21.21
N THR A 306 12.42 -25.12 -21.53
CA THR A 306 11.92 -24.85 -22.89
C THR A 306 12.18 -23.41 -23.31
N LEU A 307 11.87 -22.43 -22.41
CA LEU A 307 12.01 -20.99 -22.69
C LEU A 307 13.46 -20.51 -22.60
N PHE A 308 14.26 -21.11 -21.73
CA PHE A 308 15.63 -20.65 -21.43
C PHE A 308 16.73 -21.67 -21.77
N GLY A 309 16.40 -22.92 -22.17
CA GLY A 309 17.35 -24.00 -22.29
C GLY A 309 17.83 -24.54 -20.94
N GLU A 310 18.64 -25.59 -20.94
CA GLU A 310 19.09 -26.30 -19.73
C GLU A 310 19.82 -25.41 -18.72
N GLN A 311 20.60 -24.43 -19.17
CA GLN A 311 21.34 -23.50 -18.34
C GLN A 311 21.14 -22.05 -18.75
N GLY A 312 20.25 -21.80 -19.69
CA GLY A 312 20.05 -20.45 -20.26
C GLY A 312 19.51 -19.45 -19.24
N PHE A 313 18.68 -19.89 -18.31
CA PHE A 313 18.17 -19.04 -17.23
C PHE A 313 19.31 -18.47 -16.35
N PHE A 314 20.30 -19.28 -16.00
CA PHE A 314 21.45 -18.80 -15.22
C PHE A 314 22.35 -17.86 -16.03
N LYS A 315 22.45 -18.08 -17.36
CA LYS A 315 23.16 -17.14 -18.26
C LYS A 315 22.43 -15.79 -18.34
N VAL A 316 21.11 -15.76 -18.29
CA VAL A 316 20.34 -14.50 -18.19
C VAL A 316 20.67 -13.78 -16.89
N ILE A 317 20.69 -14.47 -15.75
CA ILE A 317 21.10 -13.91 -14.45
C ILE A 317 22.54 -13.37 -14.52
N GLU A 318 23.45 -14.11 -15.09
CA GLU A 318 24.85 -13.70 -15.28
C GLU A 318 24.94 -12.46 -16.16
N LYS A 319 24.20 -12.42 -17.28
CA LYS A 319 24.15 -11.27 -18.19
C LYS A 319 23.65 -9.99 -17.50
N ILE A 320 22.63 -10.08 -16.65
CA ILE A 320 22.15 -8.95 -15.86
C ILE A 320 23.29 -8.40 -14.97
N ARG A 321 24.03 -9.31 -14.30
CA ARG A 321 25.17 -8.95 -13.44
C ARG A 321 26.33 -8.34 -14.23
N GLU A 322 26.66 -8.91 -15.40
CA GLU A 322 27.70 -8.37 -16.31
C GLU A 322 27.40 -6.93 -16.73
N LYS A 323 26.11 -6.59 -16.86
CA LYS A 323 25.67 -5.23 -17.16
C LYS A 323 25.62 -4.30 -15.94
N GLY A 324 26.07 -4.77 -14.79
CA GLY A 324 26.11 -3.99 -13.54
C GLY A 324 24.76 -3.84 -12.83
N MET A 325 23.74 -4.58 -13.25
CA MET A 325 22.42 -4.58 -12.61
C MET A 325 22.28 -5.72 -11.61
N ILE A 326 21.39 -5.53 -10.64
CA ILE A 326 20.97 -6.53 -9.67
C ILE A 326 19.91 -7.44 -10.32
N PRO A 327 20.12 -8.78 -10.36
CA PRO A 327 19.10 -9.69 -10.87
C PRO A 327 17.92 -9.79 -9.91
N GLY A 328 16.72 -9.61 -10.46
CA GLY A 328 15.44 -9.75 -9.76
C GLY A 328 14.60 -10.89 -10.34
N LEU A 329 13.69 -11.40 -9.50
CA LEU A 329 12.78 -12.49 -9.86
C LEU A 329 11.41 -12.28 -9.24
N TRP A 330 10.36 -12.53 -10.03
CA TRP A 330 8.98 -12.56 -9.55
C TRP A 330 8.65 -13.94 -8.95
N LEU A 331 7.96 -13.94 -7.83
CA LEU A 331 7.38 -15.10 -7.17
C LEU A 331 5.98 -14.78 -6.64
N GLU A 332 5.12 -15.77 -6.57
CA GLU A 332 3.83 -15.74 -5.86
C GLU A 332 3.82 -16.86 -4.82
N MET A 333 4.49 -16.64 -3.69
CA MET A 333 4.87 -17.71 -2.76
C MET A 333 3.70 -18.35 -2.02
N GLU A 334 2.52 -17.72 -2.00
CA GLU A 334 1.38 -18.14 -1.18
C GLU A 334 0.46 -19.13 -1.88
N VAL A 335 0.71 -19.47 -3.15
CA VAL A 335 -0.19 -20.33 -3.94
C VAL A 335 0.52 -21.54 -4.56
N ALA A 336 -0.26 -22.56 -4.83
CA ALA A 336 0.13 -23.71 -5.65
C ALA A 336 -0.84 -23.89 -6.82
N GLY A 337 -0.31 -24.05 -8.01
CA GLY A 337 -1.09 -24.32 -9.23
C GLY A 337 -1.47 -25.79 -9.36
N GLU A 338 -2.61 -26.06 -9.96
CA GLU A 338 -3.16 -27.42 -10.08
C GLU A 338 -2.23 -28.42 -10.81
N ASN A 339 -1.33 -27.94 -11.67
CA ASN A 339 -0.39 -28.75 -12.43
C ASN A 339 1.01 -28.80 -11.78
N SER A 340 1.18 -28.24 -10.56
CA SER A 340 2.44 -28.27 -9.84
C SER A 340 2.64 -29.58 -9.08
N GLU A 341 3.89 -29.95 -8.83
CA GLU A 341 4.24 -31.09 -7.98
C GLU A 341 3.81 -30.86 -6.51
N ILE A 342 3.90 -29.58 -6.05
CA ILE A 342 3.49 -29.23 -4.70
C ILE A 342 1.98 -29.42 -4.49
N TYR A 343 1.15 -29.29 -5.54
CA TYR A 343 -0.29 -29.52 -5.46
C TYR A 343 -0.66 -30.97 -5.08
N GLN A 344 0.26 -31.93 -5.34
CA GLN A 344 0.09 -33.34 -5.00
C GLN A 344 0.49 -33.66 -3.55
N LYS A 345 0.93 -32.66 -2.77
CA LYS A 345 1.24 -32.83 -1.35
C LYS A 345 0.00 -33.13 -0.54
N ASP A 346 0.24 -33.61 0.69
CA ASP A 346 -0.78 -33.85 1.68
C ASP A 346 -1.61 -32.59 1.97
N ASP A 347 -2.87 -32.77 2.31
CA ASP A 347 -3.84 -31.69 2.59
C ASP A 347 -3.41 -30.73 3.71
N SER A 348 -2.49 -31.13 4.58
CA SER A 348 -1.92 -30.24 5.60
C SER A 348 -1.07 -29.11 5.05
N TRP A 349 -0.68 -29.18 3.77
CA TRP A 349 0.07 -28.14 3.06
C TRP A 349 -0.81 -26.96 2.63
N PHE A 350 -2.13 -27.15 2.63
CA PHE A 350 -3.07 -26.19 2.01
C PHE A 350 -4.01 -25.57 3.04
N LEU A 351 -4.26 -24.28 2.86
CA LEU A 351 -5.33 -23.61 3.57
C LEU A 351 -6.67 -24.25 3.20
N LYS A 352 -7.46 -24.64 4.20
CA LYS A 352 -8.77 -25.27 3.99
C LYS A 352 -9.87 -24.50 4.70
N ARG A 353 -11.05 -24.54 4.10
CA ARG A 353 -12.30 -24.07 4.72
C ARG A 353 -13.34 -25.17 4.59
N ASN A 354 -13.94 -25.57 5.71
CA ASN A 354 -14.88 -26.70 5.75
C ASN A 354 -14.33 -27.98 5.08
N GLY A 355 -13.04 -28.26 5.25
CA GLY A 355 -12.37 -29.43 4.67
C GLY A 355 -11.97 -29.31 3.19
N VAL A 356 -12.31 -28.20 2.51
CA VAL A 356 -11.98 -27.94 1.10
C VAL A 356 -10.81 -26.96 1.01
N ARG A 357 -9.85 -27.23 0.11
CA ARG A 357 -8.73 -26.31 -0.17
C ARG A 357 -9.27 -24.96 -0.64
N VAL A 358 -8.78 -23.88 -0.05
CA VAL A 358 -9.15 -22.51 -0.42
C VAL A 358 -8.40 -22.11 -1.68
N GLY A 359 -9.13 -21.55 -2.66
CA GLY A 359 -8.54 -21.01 -3.88
C GLY A 359 -9.60 -20.73 -4.93
N GLY A 360 -9.21 -20.04 -6.00
CA GLY A 360 -10.02 -19.72 -7.15
C GLY A 360 -9.53 -20.44 -8.41
N GLY A 361 -10.37 -21.27 -9.03
CA GLY A 361 -10.05 -21.92 -10.30
C GLY A 361 -8.86 -22.87 -10.23
N ALA A 362 -7.79 -22.55 -10.96
CA ALA A 362 -6.65 -23.42 -11.16
C ALA A 362 -5.53 -23.30 -10.09
N ARG A 363 -5.75 -22.57 -8.99
CA ARG A 363 -4.77 -22.40 -7.92
C ARG A 363 -5.38 -22.53 -6.54
N VAL A 364 -4.60 -22.96 -5.54
CA VAL A 364 -4.98 -23.10 -4.14
C VAL A 364 -3.94 -22.44 -3.23
N PHE A 365 -4.37 -21.99 -2.05
CA PHE A 365 -3.48 -21.37 -1.08
C PHE A 365 -2.71 -22.40 -0.26
N LEU A 366 -1.41 -22.16 -0.09
CA LEU A 366 -0.54 -22.89 0.82
C LEU A 366 -0.78 -22.41 2.26
N ASP A 367 -0.71 -23.31 3.23
CA ASP A 367 -0.90 -22.96 4.63
C ASP A 367 0.43 -22.66 5.33
N PHE A 368 0.79 -21.39 5.46
CA PHE A 368 2.02 -20.94 6.13
C PHE A 368 2.04 -21.17 7.65
N ARG A 369 0.96 -21.68 8.23
CA ARG A 369 0.98 -22.20 9.62
C ARG A 369 1.69 -23.56 9.67
N ASN A 370 1.82 -24.27 8.54
CA ASN A 370 2.59 -25.49 8.41
C ASN A 370 4.09 -25.19 8.22
N PRO A 371 4.97 -25.62 9.14
CA PRO A 371 6.41 -25.35 9.05
C PRO A 371 7.08 -25.98 7.83
N GLU A 372 6.55 -27.09 7.26
CA GLU A 372 7.11 -27.71 6.05
C GLU A 372 6.87 -26.84 4.80
N VAL A 373 5.75 -26.12 4.73
CA VAL A 373 5.48 -25.12 3.68
C VAL A 373 6.51 -23.99 3.78
N CYS A 374 6.71 -23.44 4.97
CA CYS A 374 7.69 -22.38 5.20
C CYS A 374 9.10 -22.82 4.84
N LYS A 375 9.50 -24.03 5.22
CA LYS A 375 10.80 -24.60 4.90
C LYS A 375 10.99 -24.76 3.41
N TYR A 376 10.00 -25.32 2.72
CA TYR A 376 10.04 -25.52 1.27
C TYR A 376 10.23 -24.19 0.52
N MET A 377 9.44 -23.17 0.86
CA MET A 377 9.55 -21.85 0.22
C MET A 377 10.90 -21.18 0.52
N LYS A 378 11.41 -21.27 1.75
CA LYS A 378 12.76 -20.78 2.08
C LYS A 378 13.84 -21.48 1.25
N GLU A 379 13.72 -22.78 0.99
CA GLU A 379 14.67 -23.53 0.15
C GLU A 379 14.63 -23.04 -1.31
N LYS A 380 13.44 -22.71 -1.86
CA LYS A 380 13.32 -22.13 -3.20
C LYS A 380 13.97 -20.74 -3.27
N VAL A 381 13.71 -19.87 -2.31
CA VAL A 381 14.37 -18.56 -2.23
C VAL A 381 15.89 -18.73 -2.10
N ARG A 382 16.38 -19.63 -1.24
CA ARG A 382 17.80 -19.89 -1.04
C ARG A 382 18.48 -20.39 -2.33
N PHE A 383 17.78 -21.21 -3.12
CA PHE A 383 18.28 -21.69 -4.41
C PHE A 383 18.56 -20.52 -5.36
N TYR A 384 17.60 -19.62 -5.56
CA TYR A 384 17.77 -18.47 -6.45
C TYR A 384 18.71 -17.40 -5.87
N TYR A 385 18.71 -17.22 -4.56
CA TYR A 385 19.69 -16.37 -3.90
C TYR A 385 21.14 -16.83 -4.15
N ARG A 386 21.39 -18.15 -4.09
CA ARG A 386 22.70 -18.72 -4.43
C ARG A 386 23.04 -18.58 -5.93
N ALA A 387 22.04 -18.55 -6.79
CA ALA A 387 22.23 -18.29 -8.22
C ALA A 387 22.52 -16.80 -8.52
N GLY A 388 22.39 -15.90 -7.55
CA GLY A 388 22.72 -14.48 -7.69
C GLY A 388 21.53 -13.52 -7.66
N ILE A 389 20.31 -13.99 -7.47
CA ILE A 389 19.13 -13.13 -7.27
C ILE A 389 19.29 -12.34 -5.97
N ARG A 390 19.05 -11.02 -6.03
CA ARG A 390 19.11 -10.10 -4.88
C ARG A 390 17.90 -9.16 -4.81
N PHE A 391 16.91 -9.40 -5.66
CA PHE A 391 15.63 -8.70 -5.66
C PHE A 391 14.52 -9.73 -5.90
N ILE A 392 13.50 -9.75 -5.07
CA ILE A 392 12.30 -10.57 -5.27
C ILE A 392 11.06 -9.67 -5.24
N LYS A 393 10.32 -9.65 -6.34
CA LYS A 393 8.95 -9.17 -6.39
C LYS A 393 8.06 -10.31 -5.94
N ASN A 394 7.54 -10.22 -4.71
CA ASN A 394 6.55 -11.17 -4.22
C ASN A 394 5.16 -10.66 -4.51
N ASP A 395 4.46 -11.35 -5.39
CA ASP A 395 3.10 -11.03 -5.79
C ASP A 395 2.06 -11.85 -5.02
N TYR A 396 0.82 -11.40 -5.14
CA TYR A 396 -0.34 -12.02 -4.52
C TYR A 396 -1.57 -11.66 -5.37
N ASN A 397 -1.96 -12.56 -6.29
CA ASN A 397 -2.95 -12.28 -7.35
C ASN A 397 -4.30 -12.95 -7.11
N ASP A 398 -4.54 -13.42 -5.89
CA ASP A 398 -5.82 -13.98 -5.49
C ASP A 398 -6.09 -13.63 -4.03
N CYS A 399 -7.34 -13.70 -3.59
CA CYS A 399 -7.75 -13.32 -2.25
C CYS A 399 -8.43 -14.50 -1.55
N ILE A 400 -8.03 -14.81 -0.32
CA ILE A 400 -8.69 -15.86 0.46
C ILE A 400 -10.15 -15.53 0.83
N GLY A 401 -10.63 -14.33 0.49
CA GLY A 401 -11.97 -13.86 0.78
C GLY A 401 -12.26 -13.69 2.27
N ASN A 402 -13.53 -13.54 2.62
CA ASN A 402 -13.95 -13.47 4.02
C ASN A 402 -13.83 -14.85 4.68
N SER A 403 -12.82 -15.04 5.50
CA SER A 403 -12.50 -16.30 6.19
C SER A 403 -12.62 -16.21 7.71
N GLY A 404 -13.29 -15.18 8.22
CA GLY A 404 -13.42 -14.99 9.64
C GLY A 404 -12.05 -14.87 10.33
N PHE A 405 -11.91 -15.42 11.53
CA PHE A 405 -10.66 -15.34 12.29
C PHE A 405 -9.52 -16.20 11.70
N GLU A 406 -9.84 -17.25 10.94
CA GLU A 406 -8.83 -18.07 10.25
C GLU A 406 -7.97 -17.23 9.28
N GLY A 407 -8.57 -16.26 8.59
CA GLY A 407 -7.83 -15.33 7.74
C GLY A 407 -6.83 -14.45 8.51
N VAL A 408 -7.15 -14.09 9.73
CA VAL A 408 -6.25 -13.37 10.64
C VAL A 408 -5.03 -14.25 10.99
N GLU A 409 -5.26 -15.50 11.38
CA GLU A 409 -4.19 -16.44 11.74
C GLU A 409 -3.29 -16.76 10.54
N TYR A 410 -3.89 -16.99 9.38
CA TYR A 410 -3.17 -17.22 8.13
C TYR A 410 -2.23 -16.05 7.79
N THR A 411 -2.75 -14.83 7.74
CA THR A 411 -1.95 -13.65 7.37
C THR A 411 -0.84 -13.36 8.39
N ARG A 412 -1.08 -13.64 9.68
CA ARG A 412 -0.04 -13.55 10.71
C ARG A 412 1.10 -14.53 10.45
N ALA A 413 0.79 -15.77 10.06
CA ALA A 413 1.78 -16.77 9.70
C ALA A 413 2.58 -16.36 8.47
N VAL A 414 1.92 -15.83 7.45
CA VAL A 414 2.56 -15.29 6.24
C VAL A 414 3.52 -14.14 6.58
N ARG A 415 3.08 -13.17 7.36
CA ARG A 415 3.94 -12.04 7.80
C ARG A 415 5.15 -12.52 8.60
N LYS A 416 4.96 -13.51 9.47
CA LYS A 416 6.06 -14.13 10.21
C LYS A 416 7.07 -14.77 9.26
N PHE A 417 6.61 -15.52 8.27
CA PHE A 417 7.47 -16.13 7.25
C PHE A 417 8.32 -15.09 6.52
N TYR A 418 7.72 -13.98 6.04
CA TYR A 418 8.49 -12.94 5.36
C TYR A 418 9.47 -12.21 6.29
N ALA A 419 9.12 -12.00 7.55
CA ALA A 419 10.03 -11.43 8.55
C ALA A 419 11.24 -12.35 8.77
N GLU A 420 11.03 -13.66 8.93
CA GLU A 420 12.10 -14.65 9.06
C GLU A 420 12.94 -14.76 7.77
N LEU A 421 12.32 -14.62 6.60
CA LEU A 421 13.05 -14.60 5.32
C LEU A 421 14.00 -13.41 5.23
N ARG A 422 13.55 -12.25 5.71
CA ARG A 422 14.37 -11.04 5.75
C ARG A 422 15.53 -11.15 6.73
N GLU A 423 15.34 -11.80 7.87
CA GLU A 423 16.43 -12.09 8.82
C GLU A 423 17.48 -13.03 8.23
N GLU A 424 17.04 -14.05 7.46
CA GLU A 424 17.94 -15.00 6.82
C GLU A 424 18.72 -14.40 5.64
N PHE A 425 18.11 -13.47 4.89
CA PHE A 425 18.68 -12.84 3.69
C PHE A 425 18.63 -11.31 3.78
N PRO A 426 19.47 -10.68 4.61
CA PRO A 426 19.38 -9.24 4.92
C PRO A 426 19.73 -8.33 3.73
N ASP A 427 20.47 -8.82 2.73
CA ASP A 427 20.82 -8.12 1.48
C ASP A 427 19.86 -8.41 0.31
N LEU A 428 18.82 -9.22 0.55
CA LEU A 428 17.76 -9.49 -0.42
C LEU A 428 16.71 -8.39 -0.34
N MET A 429 16.55 -7.61 -1.40
CA MET A 429 15.45 -6.65 -1.51
C MET A 429 14.14 -7.39 -1.78
N LEU A 430 13.10 -7.03 -1.04
CA LEU A 430 11.76 -7.58 -1.16
C LEU A 430 10.77 -6.51 -1.61
N GLU A 431 10.09 -6.73 -2.72
CA GLU A 431 8.94 -5.94 -3.16
C GLU A 431 7.64 -6.66 -2.79
N ASN A 432 6.73 -5.96 -2.13
CA ASN A 432 5.35 -6.40 -1.93
C ASN A 432 4.50 -5.96 -3.11
N CYS A 433 3.86 -6.91 -3.75
CA CYS A 433 2.82 -6.70 -4.74
C CYS A 433 1.57 -7.51 -4.32
N GLY A 434 0.41 -7.01 -4.58
CA GLY A 434 -0.84 -7.73 -4.39
C GLY A 434 -1.77 -7.28 -5.49
N SER A 435 -1.55 -7.76 -6.73
CA SER A 435 -2.14 -7.19 -7.94
C SER A 435 -2.02 -5.65 -7.89
N GLY A 436 -0.80 -5.14 -7.81
CA GLY A 436 -0.55 -3.73 -7.49
C GLY A 436 -0.73 -3.42 -6.00
N GLY A 437 -1.60 -2.48 -5.67
CA GLY A 437 -1.80 -1.93 -4.32
C GLY A 437 -2.88 -2.60 -3.47
N MET A 438 -3.34 -3.82 -3.79
CA MET A 438 -4.47 -4.45 -3.07
C MET A 438 -4.11 -4.95 -1.66
N ARG A 439 -2.81 -5.07 -1.33
CA ARG A 439 -2.30 -5.45 0.00
C ARG A 439 -1.18 -4.51 0.46
N ALA A 440 -1.43 -3.21 0.37
CA ALA A 440 -0.48 -2.14 0.65
C ALA A 440 -0.63 -1.56 2.08
N ASP A 441 -1.08 -2.35 3.04
CA ASP A 441 -1.16 -1.93 4.42
C ASP A 441 0.22 -1.80 5.07
N TYR A 442 0.32 -1.00 6.13
CA TYR A 442 1.61 -0.72 6.75
C TYR A 442 2.21 -1.94 7.48
N GLY A 443 1.42 -2.94 7.86
CA GLY A 443 1.93 -4.19 8.42
C GLY A 443 2.80 -4.96 7.42
N MET A 444 2.46 -4.92 6.11
CA MET A 444 3.31 -5.44 5.02
C MET A 444 4.50 -4.52 4.75
N LEU A 445 4.27 -3.21 4.66
CA LEU A 445 5.33 -2.22 4.39
C LEU A 445 6.48 -2.19 5.40
N ARG A 446 6.25 -2.67 6.63
CA ARG A 446 7.31 -2.80 7.65
C ARG A 446 8.27 -3.95 7.35
N ILE A 447 7.83 -4.96 6.62
CA ILE A 447 8.62 -6.14 6.28
C ILE A 447 9.31 -5.95 4.94
N PHE A 448 8.61 -5.38 3.97
CA PHE A 448 9.08 -5.21 2.60
C PHE A 448 9.81 -3.88 2.38
N ASP A 449 10.73 -3.86 1.43
CA ASP A 449 11.51 -2.67 1.05
C ASP A 449 10.73 -1.74 0.16
N ILE A 450 9.99 -2.30 -0.79
CA ILE A 450 9.24 -1.57 -1.81
C ILE A 450 7.81 -2.12 -1.86
N GLN A 451 6.85 -1.25 -2.14
CA GLN A 451 5.45 -1.56 -2.41
C GLN A 451 5.11 -1.22 -3.85
N SER A 452 4.67 -2.19 -4.63
CA SER A 452 3.98 -1.92 -5.90
C SER A 452 2.70 -1.16 -5.65
N THR A 453 2.49 -0.05 -6.35
CA THR A 453 1.37 0.86 -6.03
C THR A 453 0.13 0.60 -6.87
N SER A 454 0.27 0.12 -8.10
CA SER A 454 -0.85 -0.19 -8.98
C SER A 454 -0.43 -1.00 -10.20
N ASP A 455 -1.34 -1.82 -10.72
CA ASP A 455 -1.25 -2.45 -12.05
C ASP A 455 -1.91 -1.59 -13.14
N GLN A 456 -2.06 -0.29 -12.93
CA GLN A 456 -2.66 0.60 -13.94
C GLN A 456 -1.78 0.65 -15.19
N GLU A 457 -2.32 0.20 -16.32
CA GLU A 457 -1.63 0.12 -17.61
C GLU A 457 -1.61 1.44 -18.36
N ILE A 458 -2.61 2.30 -18.10
CA ILE A 458 -2.82 3.56 -18.82
C ILE A 458 -2.06 4.68 -18.12
N ALA A 459 -0.99 5.15 -18.75
CA ALA A 459 -0.10 6.17 -18.17
C ALA A 459 -0.83 7.45 -17.73
N SER A 460 -1.88 7.88 -18.45
CA SER A 460 -2.65 9.09 -18.12
C SER A 460 -3.49 8.97 -16.84
N ASN A 461 -3.74 7.77 -16.35
CA ASN A 461 -4.47 7.52 -15.12
C ASN A 461 -3.54 7.51 -13.88
N TYR A 462 -2.28 7.19 -14.08
CA TYR A 462 -1.36 6.90 -13.00
C TYR A 462 -1.01 8.10 -12.09
N PRO A 463 -0.92 9.38 -12.55
CA PRO A 463 -0.59 10.50 -11.67
C PRO A 463 -1.54 10.65 -10.47
N SER A 464 -2.85 10.41 -10.66
CA SER A 464 -3.85 10.45 -9.58
C SER A 464 -3.62 9.32 -8.55
N ILE A 465 -3.29 8.11 -9.03
CA ILE A 465 -2.95 6.97 -8.17
C ILE A 465 -1.67 7.26 -7.40
N ALA A 466 -0.63 7.78 -8.06
CA ALA A 466 0.64 8.15 -7.44
C ALA A 466 0.46 9.17 -6.32
N GLN A 467 -0.36 10.20 -6.55
CA GLN A 467 -0.69 11.21 -5.56
C GLN A 467 -1.31 10.60 -4.30
N GLY A 468 -2.32 9.74 -4.47
CA GLY A 468 -2.97 9.07 -3.34
C GLY A 468 -2.08 8.05 -2.64
N ALA A 469 -1.26 7.28 -3.39
CA ALA A 469 -0.31 6.33 -2.83
C ALA A 469 0.72 7.03 -1.93
N LEU A 470 1.23 8.19 -2.35
CA LEU A 470 2.20 9.00 -1.59
C LEU A 470 1.63 9.62 -0.31
N ALA A 471 0.31 9.65 -0.14
CA ALA A 471 -0.30 9.99 1.14
C ALA A 471 -0.19 8.86 2.18
N HIS A 472 0.06 7.62 1.75
CA HIS A 472 0.07 6.45 2.64
C HIS A 472 1.40 5.72 2.68
N ILE A 473 2.17 5.76 1.60
CA ILE A 473 3.43 5.05 1.43
C ILE A 473 4.55 6.08 1.37
N PRO A 474 5.59 5.99 2.22
CA PRO A 474 6.76 6.85 2.09
C PRO A 474 7.33 6.80 0.67
N PRO A 475 7.71 7.93 0.06
CA PRO A 475 8.15 7.98 -1.33
C PRO A 475 9.25 6.98 -1.69
N GLU A 476 10.14 6.72 -0.76
CA GLU A 476 11.24 5.77 -0.90
C GLU A 476 10.80 4.30 -0.93
N LYS A 477 9.55 4.01 -0.61
CA LYS A 477 8.97 2.66 -0.66
C LYS A 477 7.89 2.51 -1.73
N ALA A 478 7.46 3.60 -2.36
CA ALA A 478 6.37 3.61 -3.32
C ALA A 478 6.87 3.32 -4.73
N GLY A 479 6.72 2.08 -5.19
CA GLY A 479 7.05 1.67 -6.56
C GLY A 479 6.09 2.30 -7.56
N MET A 480 6.58 3.24 -8.39
CA MET A 480 5.80 3.99 -9.37
C MET A 480 6.21 3.60 -10.77
N TRP A 481 5.24 3.15 -11.55
CA TRP A 481 5.51 2.65 -12.90
C TRP A 481 5.62 3.76 -13.94
N ALA A 482 6.62 3.64 -14.81
CA ALA A 482 6.80 4.43 -16.01
C ALA A 482 6.82 3.50 -17.24
N TYR A 483 6.00 3.80 -18.23
CA TYR A 483 5.83 3.01 -19.45
C TYR A 483 6.19 3.85 -20.69
N PRO A 484 7.45 4.20 -20.92
CA PRO A 484 7.83 5.11 -22.03
C PRO A 484 7.55 4.52 -23.43
N TYR A 485 7.55 3.21 -23.57
CA TYR A 485 7.19 2.48 -24.80
C TYR A 485 6.27 1.30 -24.44
N PRO A 486 5.02 1.56 -24.06
CA PRO A 486 4.12 0.52 -23.63
C PRO A 486 3.73 -0.38 -24.81
N HIS A 487 3.72 -1.68 -24.54
CA HIS A 487 3.11 -2.69 -25.38
C HIS A 487 1.85 -3.17 -24.67
N LEU A 488 0.71 -2.61 -25.04
CA LEU A 488 -0.55 -2.87 -24.37
C LEU A 488 -0.94 -4.34 -24.49
N TYR A 489 -1.69 -4.85 -23.51
CA TYR A 489 -2.11 -6.23 -23.44
C TYR A 489 -2.79 -6.71 -24.73
N ASP A 490 -3.78 -5.98 -25.23
CA ASP A 490 -4.51 -6.31 -26.45
C ASP A 490 -3.63 -6.28 -27.71
N GLU A 491 -2.70 -5.33 -27.78
CA GLU A 491 -1.74 -5.24 -28.90
C GLU A 491 -0.78 -6.42 -28.87
N PHE A 492 -0.29 -6.81 -27.69
CA PHE A 492 0.63 -7.93 -27.52
C PHE A 492 -0.02 -9.27 -27.91
N TYR A 493 -1.18 -9.56 -27.39
CA TYR A 493 -1.91 -10.80 -27.72
C TYR A 493 -2.51 -10.76 -29.12
N GLY A 494 -2.75 -9.59 -29.68
CA GLY A 494 -3.13 -9.38 -31.08
C GLY A 494 -1.99 -9.52 -32.07
N GLY A 495 -0.75 -9.79 -31.61
CA GLY A 495 0.43 -9.99 -32.45
C GLY A 495 0.95 -8.71 -33.12
N LYS A 496 0.55 -7.52 -32.66
CA LYS A 496 1.06 -6.24 -33.18
C LYS A 496 2.41 -5.93 -32.55
N GLU A 497 3.35 -5.43 -33.34
CA GLU A 497 4.61 -4.91 -32.83
C GLU A 497 4.44 -3.48 -32.29
N VAL A 498 5.33 -3.09 -31.35
CA VAL A 498 5.39 -1.73 -30.84
C VAL A 498 5.84 -0.79 -31.95
N ASP A 499 4.97 0.15 -32.29
CA ASP A 499 5.30 1.25 -33.19
C ASP A 499 5.91 2.40 -32.40
N ALA A 500 7.23 2.45 -32.32
CA ALA A 500 7.97 3.45 -31.57
C ALA A 500 7.68 4.91 -32.02
N GLN A 501 7.20 5.11 -33.25
CA GLN A 501 6.90 6.43 -33.79
C GLN A 501 5.58 7.02 -33.23
N LYS A 502 4.75 6.21 -32.58
CA LYS A 502 3.54 6.69 -31.90
C LYS A 502 3.82 7.45 -30.62
N TYR A 503 5.01 7.26 -30.02
CA TYR A 503 5.35 7.82 -28.72
C TYR A 503 6.20 9.07 -28.92
N ASP A 504 5.57 10.23 -28.74
CA ASP A 504 6.22 11.52 -28.79
C ASP A 504 6.93 11.87 -27.46
N GLU A 505 7.59 13.02 -27.45
CA GLU A 505 8.28 13.53 -26.26
C GLU A 505 7.36 13.60 -25.05
N GLU A 506 6.16 14.12 -25.20
CA GLU A 506 5.25 14.37 -24.10
C GLU A 506 4.73 13.07 -23.47
N SER A 507 4.44 12.07 -24.27
CA SER A 507 4.02 10.75 -23.77
C SER A 507 5.12 10.07 -22.94
N ILE A 508 6.38 10.18 -23.36
CA ILE A 508 7.53 9.65 -22.61
C ILE A 508 7.73 10.44 -21.31
N VAL A 509 7.74 11.78 -21.38
CA VAL A 509 7.92 12.65 -20.22
C VAL A 509 6.83 12.44 -19.17
N TYR A 510 5.58 12.37 -19.63
CA TYR A 510 4.42 12.21 -18.76
C TYR A 510 4.54 10.99 -17.86
N THR A 511 4.85 9.83 -18.43
CA THR A 511 4.99 8.58 -17.66
C THR A 511 6.29 8.54 -16.85
N MET A 512 7.41 9.06 -17.36
CA MET A 512 8.67 9.13 -16.62
C MET A 512 8.53 9.94 -15.33
N LEU A 513 7.79 11.06 -15.35
CA LEU A 513 7.51 11.85 -14.16
C LEU A 513 6.75 11.05 -13.09
N VAL A 514 5.82 10.18 -13.50
CA VAL A 514 5.13 9.28 -12.55
C VAL A 514 6.14 8.40 -11.83
N GLY A 515 6.97 7.69 -12.58
CA GLY A 515 8.01 6.84 -12.00
C GLY A 515 8.97 7.61 -11.08
N MET A 516 9.35 8.82 -11.47
CA MET A 516 10.27 9.68 -10.71
C MET A 516 9.67 10.23 -9.41
N SER A 517 8.35 10.19 -9.23
CA SER A 517 7.68 10.67 -8.01
C SER A 517 7.83 9.73 -6.80
N GLY A 518 8.21 8.47 -7.00
CA GLY A 518 8.50 7.49 -5.96
C GLY A 518 9.76 6.70 -6.27
N VAL A 519 9.74 5.38 -6.11
CA VAL A 519 10.78 4.47 -6.62
C VAL A 519 10.51 4.23 -8.09
N LEU A 520 11.46 4.61 -8.95
CA LEU A 520 11.29 4.54 -10.41
C LEU A 520 11.28 3.10 -10.92
N TYR A 521 10.13 2.66 -11.40
CA TYR A 521 9.93 1.40 -12.11
C TYR A 521 9.78 1.68 -13.60
N LEU A 522 10.74 1.22 -14.39
CA LEU A 522 10.66 1.22 -15.85
C LEU A 522 10.07 -0.10 -16.33
N SER A 523 9.17 -0.04 -17.28
CA SER A 523 8.70 -1.18 -18.04
C SER A 523 8.32 -0.76 -19.46
N GLY A 524 7.94 -1.72 -20.31
CA GLY A 524 7.68 -1.48 -21.73
C GLY A 524 8.84 -1.91 -22.63
N ARG A 525 8.60 -1.82 -23.92
CA ARG A 525 9.54 -2.26 -24.97
C ARG A 525 10.60 -1.18 -25.24
N ILE A 526 11.37 -0.82 -24.24
CA ILE A 526 12.46 0.18 -24.37
C ILE A 526 13.59 -0.32 -25.29
N ASP A 527 13.66 -1.62 -25.59
CA ASP A 527 14.52 -2.19 -26.62
C ASP A 527 14.16 -1.75 -28.04
N LYS A 528 12.93 -1.26 -28.24
CA LYS A 528 12.43 -0.70 -29.52
C LYS A 528 12.47 0.82 -29.55
N ALA A 529 12.94 1.47 -28.49
CA ALA A 529 12.97 2.92 -28.40
C ALA A 529 13.77 3.57 -29.54
N THR A 530 13.30 4.69 -30.07
CA THR A 530 14.09 5.54 -30.97
C THR A 530 15.32 6.10 -30.21
N SER A 531 16.35 6.56 -30.94
CA SER A 531 17.51 7.20 -30.30
C SER A 531 17.08 8.41 -29.44
N PHE A 532 16.18 9.23 -29.97
CA PHE A 532 15.62 10.37 -29.24
C PHE A 532 14.87 9.94 -27.96
N GLY A 533 13.98 8.96 -28.06
CA GLY A 533 13.25 8.46 -26.89
C GLY A 533 14.17 7.82 -25.83
N LYS A 534 15.22 7.12 -26.27
CA LYS A 534 16.23 6.56 -25.39
C LYS A 534 16.98 7.66 -24.64
N ASP A 535 17.41 8.73 -25.33
CA ASP A 535 18.09 9.87 -24.70
C ASP A 535 17.18 10.53 -23.65
N LEU A 536 15.90 10.66 -23.94
CA LEU A 536 14.92 11.24 -23.02
C LEU A 536 14.66 10.37 -21.78
N ILE A 537 14.61 9.04 -21.93
CA ILE A 537 14.53 8.11 -20.80
C ILE A 537 15.80 8.20 -19.95
N MET A 538 16.99 8.22 -20.58
CA MET A 538 18.27 8.37 -19.88
C MET A 538 18.32 9.67 -19.06
N GLU A 539 17.90 10.79 -19.66
CA GLU A 539 17.80 12.08 -18.98
C GLU A 539 16.89 12.00 -17.75
N GLY A 540 15.72 11.33 -17.86
CA GLY A 540 14.79 11.11 -16.78
C GLY A 540 15.40 10.26 -15.65
N VAL A 541 16.08 9.16 -15.99
CA VAL A 541 16.77 8.30 -15.02
C VAL A 541 17.89 9.05 -14.29
N GLU A 542 18.70 9.82 -15.01
CA GLU A 542 19.76 10.65 -14.41
C GLU A 542 19.18 11.75 -13.50
N CYS A 543 18.09 12.38 -13.93
CA CYS A 543 17.35 13.34 -13.12
C CYS A 543 16.86 12.67 -11.83
N TYR A 544 16.19 11.51 -11.93
CA TYR A 544 15.73 10.74 -10.77
C TYR A 544 16.87 10.43 -9.79
N LYS A 545 18.00 9.92 -10.27
CA LYS A 545 19.16 9.62 -9.42
C LYS A 545 19.70 10.86 -8.65
N ARG A 546 19.55 12.06 -9.22
CA ARG A 546 19.91 13.32 -8.54
C ARG A 546 18.89 13.74 -7.48
N ILE A 547 17.59 13.49 -7.71
CA ILE A 547 16.52 13.99 -6.84
C ILE A 547 16.04 12.95 -5.81
N ARG A 548 16.24 11.65 -6.02
CA ARG A 548 15.71 10.57 -5.16
C ARG A 548 16.05 10.73 -3.68
N GLY A 549 17.21 11.32 -3.37
CA GLY A 549 17.57 11.63 -1.98
C GLY A 549 16.76 12.79 -1.38
N ILE A 550 16.23 13.70 -2.20
CA ILE A 550 15.35 14.78 -1.73
C ILE A 550 13.97 14.22 -1.46
N THR A 551 13.40 13.44 -2.39
CA THR A 551 12.07 12.81 -2.20
C THR A 551 12.05 11.93 -0.96
N ALA A 552 13.12 11.19 -0.71
CA ALA A 552 13.27 10.31 0.45
C ALA A 552 13.26 11.01 1.80
N ARG A 553 13.77 12.23 1.87
CA ARG A 553 13.79 13.02 3.10
C ARG A 553 12.62 13.99 3.23
N SER A 554 11.85 14.15 2.15
CA SER A 554 10.69 15.04 2.10
C SER A 554 9.40 14.29 2.44
N CYS A 555 8.43 15.02 2.98
CA CYS A 555 7.03 14.58 2.97
C CYS A 555 6.34 15.23 1.76
N PRO A 556 5.63 14.47 0.92
CA PRO A 556 4.87 15.05 -0.18
C PRO A 556 3.69 15.88 0.34
N THR A 557 3.41 16.97 -0.35
CA THR A 557 2.21 17.80 -0.16
C THR A 557 1.47 17.96 -1.48
N PHE A 558 0.20 18.31 -1.41
CA PHE A 558 -0.73 18.30 -2.54
C PHE A 558 -1.41 19.66 -2.68
N PRO A 559 -0.69 20.73 -3.09
CA PRO A 559 -1.16 22.10 -2.99
C PRO A 559 -2.44 22.39 -3.77
N ASN A 560 -2.73 21.64 -4.82
CA ASN A 560 -3.99 21.74 -5.58
C ASN A 560 -5.06 20.74 -5.11
N GLY A 561 -4.83 20.08 -3.95
CA GLY A 561 -5.66 19.00 -3.43
C GLY A 561 -5.42 17.67 -4.16
N PHE A 562 -6.15 16.65 -3.75
CA PHE A 562 -6.13 15.33 -4.39
C PHE A 562 -7.03 15.31 -5.62
N VAL A 563 -6.58 14.61 -6.66
CA VAL A 563 -7.30 14.44 -7.92
C VAL A 563 -7.61 12.96 -8.11
N ARG A 564 -8.89 12.62 -8.28
CA ARG A 564 -9.30 11.24 -8.56
C ARG A 564 -9.10 10.92 -10.04
N ILE A 565 -8.97 9.65 -10.33
CA ILE A 565 -8.72 9.13 -11.69
C ILE A 565 -9.74 9.61 -12.75
N TRP A 566 -10.96 9.95 -12.30
CA TRP A 566 -12.05 10.41 -13.18
C TRP A 566 -12.11 11.94 -13.35
N GLU A 567 -11.35 12.70 -12.56
CA GLU A 567 -11.36 14.18 -12.59
C GLU A 567 -10.32 14.71 -13.57
N LYS A 568 -10.50 14.36 -14.85
CA LYS A 568 -9.55 14.69 -15.92
C LYS A 568 -9.40 16.18 -16.20
N GLU A 569 -10.37 16.99 -15.80
CA GLU A 569 -10.34 18.46 -15.89
C GLU A 569 -9.37 19.11 -14.88
N LYS A 570 -8.87 18.35 -13.90
CA LYS A 570 -7.94 18.84 -12.87
C LYS A 570 -6.50 18.48 -13.18
N ALA A 571 -5.59 19.39 -12.86
CA ALA A 571 -4.15 19.10 -12.90
C ALA A 571 -3.72 18.37 -11.63
N VAL A 572 -2.84 17.39 -11.78
CA VAL A 572 -2.21 16.70 -10.64
C VAL A 572 -0.92 17.41 -10.28
N VAL A 573 -0.76 17.76 -9.01
CA VAL A 573 0.41 18.48 -8.49
C VAL A 573 0.93 17.79 -7.25
N ILE A 574 2.24 17.51 -7.21
CA ILE A 574 2.93 16.97 -6.04
C ILE A 574 4.13 17.86 -5.73
N LEU A 575 4.22 18.32 -4.50
CA LEU A 575 5.34 19.13 -4.02
C LEU A 575 6.10 18.38 -2.94
N TYR A 576 7.40 18.22 -3.14
CA TYR A 576 8.33 17.74 -2.14
C TYR A 576 9.16 18.87 -1.58
N ARG A 577 9.18 18.98 -0.27
CA ARG A 577 10.04 19.94 0.44
C ARG A 577 10.58 19.29 1.70
N GLU A 578 11.90 19.23 1.80
CA GLU A 578 12.58 18.83 3.04
C GLU A 578 12.40 19.94 4.09
N GLU A 579 12.10 19.56 5.34
CA GLU A 579 11.85 20.52 6.40
C GLU A 579 13.06 21.44 6.63
N GLY A 580 12.81 22.75 6.72
CA GLY A 580 13.87 23.76 6.82
C GLY A 580 14.63 24.02 5.52
N SER A 581 14.38 23.29 4.44
CA SER A 581 15.05 23.52 3.16
C SER A 581 14.51 24.75 2.43
N ALA A 582 15.41 25.51 1.83
CA ALA A 582 15.07 26.57 0.88
C ALA A 582 14.76 26.01 -0.53
N LYS A 583 14.87 24.69 -0.74
CA LYS A 583 14.63 24.04 -2.04
C LYS A 583 13.50 23.02 -1.93
N GLY A 584 12.78 22.82 -3.03
CA GLY A 584 11.76 21.78 -3.18
C GLY A 584 11.69 21.29 -4.62
N LEU A 585 10.88 20.24 -4.84
CA LEU A 585 10.61 19.65 -6.15
C LEU A 585 9.12 19.73 -6.43
N LEU A 586 8.75 20.31 -7.57
CA LEU A 586 7.37 20.45 -8.01
C LEU A 586 7.14 19.59 -9.26
N PHE A 587 6.32 18.57 -9.11
CA PHE A 587 5.80 17.75 -10.20
C PHE A 587 4.43 18.28 -10.61
N VAL A 588 4.23 18.52 -11.88
CA VAL A 588 2.97 19.04 -12.42
C VAL A 588 2.57 18.23 -13.65
N TRP A 589 1.33 17.73 -13.66
CA TRP A 589 0.71 17.07 -14.80
C TRP A 589 -0.58 17.79 -15.18
N ARG A 590 -0.68 18.24 -16.43
CA ARG A 590 -1.95 18.59 -17.05
C ARG A 590 -2.59 17.31 -17.58
N GLN A 591 -3.86 17.13 -17.28
CA GLN A 591 -4.69 16.11 -17.93
C GLN A 591 -5.46 16.77 -19.09
N GLU A 592 -6.79 16.87 -19.02
CA GLU A 592 -7.63 17.50 -20.05
C GLU A 592 -8.01 18.94 -19.72
N GLY A 593 -7.72 19.41 -18.52
CA GLY A 593 -8.11 20.72 -18.00
C GLY A 593 -7.37 21.92 -18.62
N GLU A 594 -7.39 23.03 -17.91
CA GLU A 594 -6.83 24.32 -18.32
C GLU A 594 -5.33 24.27 -18.63
N GLU A 595 -4.88 25.12 -19.56
CA GLU A 595 -3.47 25.22 -19.93
C GLU A 595 -2.62 25.86 -18.83
N GLU A 596 -3.14 26.90 -18.18
CA GLU A 596 -2.48 27.55 -17.07
C GLU A 596 -2.86 26.85 -15.75
N ILE A 597 -1.88 26.22 -15.11
CA ILE A 597 -2.01 25.57 -13.82
C ILE A 597 -1.48 26.52 -12.76
N VAL A 598 -2.36 26.97 -11.87
CA VAL A 598 -2.00 27.82 -10.73
C VAL A 598 -1.78 26.94 -9.50
N VAL A 599 -0.56 26.98 -8.96
CA VAL A 599 -0.19 26.24 -7.75
C VAL A 599 -0.11 27.25 -6.59
N PRO A 600 -0.93 27.10 -5.51
CA PRO A 600 -1.01 28.07 -4.40
C PRO A 600 0.20 27.93 -3.44
N VAL A 601 1.39 28.11 -3.99
CA VAL A 601 2.66 28.02 -3.26
C VAL A 601 3.53 29.21 -3.67
N ARG A 602 4.04 29.93 -2.66
CA ARG A 602 4.97 31.03 -2.87
C ARG A 602 6.37 30.52 -3.09
N ALA A 603 7.03 30.91 -4.16
CA ALA A 603 8.44 30.62 -4.44
C ALA A 603 9.13 31.83 -5.10
N LYS A 604 10.44 31.97 -4.88
CA LYS A 604 11.25 33.01 -5.50
C LYS A 604 11.64 32.67 -6.95
N ARG A 605 11.90 31.38 -7.18
CA ARG A 605 12.37 30.89 -8.48
C ARG A 605 11.98 29.44 -8.66
N ALA A 606 11.67 29.06 -9.91
CA ALA A 606 11.56 27.70 -10.35
C ALA A 606 12.58 27.46 -11.48
N MET A 607 13.22 26.32 -11.47
CA MET A 607 14.14 25.87 -12.50
C MET A 607 13.66 24.50 -12.99
N ARG A 608 13.39 24.37 -14.27
CA ARG A 608 13.00 23.08 -14.84
C ARG A 608 14.12 22.08 -14.75
N LEU A 609 13.81 20.88 -14.28
CA LEU A 609 14.74 19.76 -14.16
C LEU A 609 14.54 18.71 -15.24
N TYR A 610 13.28 18.48 -15.69
CA TYR A 610 12.96 17.47 -16.68
C TYR A 610 11.66 17.81 -17.42
N PRO A 611 11.62 17.65 -18.77
CA PRO A 611 12.79 17.50 -19.63
C PRO A 611 13.56 18.84 -19.77
N GLN A 612 14.86 18.80 -20.01
CA GLN A 612 15.69 20.01 -20.00
C GLN A 612 15.45 20.91 -21.23
N LYS A 613 15.14 20.30 -22.38
CA LYS A 613 14.97 21.04 -23.66
C LYS A 613 13.56 21.60 -23.89
N ALA A 614 12.61 21.37 -22.96
CA ALA A 614 11.26 21.92 -23.10
C ALA A 614 11.27 23.46 -23.07
N LYS A 615 10.19 24.10 -23.55
CA LYS A 615 10.09 25.57 -23.61
C LYS A 615 9.36 26.18 -22.42
N GLU A 616 8.51 25.37 -21.76
CA GLU A 616 7.63 25.83 -20.70
C GLU A 616 8.42 26.25 -19.47
N GLU A 617 8.09 27.42 -18.93
CA GLU A 617 8.66 27.96 -17.71
C GLU A 617 7.58 28.09 -16.64
N ALA A 618 8.02 28.06 -15.38
CA ALA A 618 7.16 28.36 -14.26
C ALA A 618 7.38 29.82 -13.82
N VAL A 619 6.31 30.60 -13.76
CA VAL A 619 6.33 31.98 -13.28
C VAL A 619 6.07 31.98 -11.78
N CYS A 620 7.03 32.48 -11.00
CA CYS A 620 6.98 32.50 -9.55
C CYS A 620 6.50 33.84 -8.99
N GLY A 621 5.75 33.79 -7.89
CA GLY A 621 5.22 34.93 -7.13
C GLY A 621 4.57 34.42 -5.86
N ASP A 622 3.43 34.99 -5.47
CA ASP A 622 2.60 34.47 -4.38
C ASP A 622 1.98 33.10 -4.71
N THR A 623 1.87 32.82 -6.02
CA THR A 623 1.54 31.52 -6.58
C THR A 623 2.58 31.16 -7.66
N ILE A 624 2.65 29.88 -8.03
CA ILE A 624 3.43 29.42 -9.18
C ILE A 624 2.46 29.15 -10.32
N LYS A 625 2.71 29.71 -11.48
CA LYS A 625 1.95 29.49 -12.71
C LYS A 625 2.77 28.65 -13.68
N VAL A 626 2.22 27.55 -14.13
CA VAL A 626 2.83 26.64 -15.11
C VAL A 626 1.88 26.53 -16.29
N THR A 627 2.35 26.90 -17.49
CA THR A 627 1.57 26.75 -18.72
C THR A 627 2.02 25.49 -19.45
N LEU A 628 1.07 24.58 -19.68
CA LEU A 628 1.26 23.35 -20.45
C LEU A 628 0.27 23.36 -21.62
N GLU A 629 0.77 23.62 -22.84
CA GLU A 629 -0.07 23.93 -24.01
C GLU A 629 -1.02 22.80 -24.43
N LYS A 630 -0.60 21.54 -24.24
CA LYS A 630 -1.38 20.38 -24.69
C LYS A 630 -1.86 19.54 -23.48
N PRO A 631 -2.99 18.83 -23.60
CA PRO A 631 -3.36 17.77 -22.66
C PRO A 631 -2.24 16.72 -22.54
N TYR A 632 -2.17 16.09 -21.36
CA TYR A 632 -1.22 15.02 -21.04
C TYR A 632 0.25 15.43 -21.15
N MET A 633 0.55 16.68 -20.82
CA MET A 633 1.90 17.17 -20.60
C MET A 633 2.26 17.12 -19.12
N GLY A 634 3.55 16.99 -18.83
CA GLY A 634 4.07 17.07 -17.47
C GLY A 634 5.44 17.71 -17.39
N ARG A 635 5.76 18.33 -16.22
CA ARG A 635 7.07 18.98 -15.99
C ARG A 635 7.50 18.82 -14.54
N LEU A 636 8.81 18.75 -14.35
CA LEU A 636 9.45 18.76 -13.04
C LEU A 636 10.29 20.02 -12.88
N PHE A 637 10.05 20.72 -11.77
CA PHE A 637 10.79 21.92 -11.41
C PHE A 637 11.48 21.76 -10.05
N GLN A 638 12.66 22.34 -9.94
CA GLN A 638 13.25 22.66 -8.62
C GLN A 638 12.80 24.06 -8.22
N LEU A 639 12.23 24.19 -7.06
CA LEU A 639 11.82 25.46 -6.47
C LEU A 639 12.90 26.00 -5.53
N GLN A 640 12.95 27.33 -5.41
CA GLN A 640 13.66 28.07 -4.37
C GLN A 640 12.64 28.92 -3.62
N PHE A 641 12.53 28.71 -2.32
CA PHE A 641 11.61 29.40 -1.41
C PHE A 641 12.21 30.64 -0.77
#